data_01d8fbb0386acb0d4c82d163e1405f29
#
_entry.id   01d8fbb0386acb0d4c82d163e1405f29
#
_cell.length_a   1.000
_cell.length_b   1.000
_cell.length_c   1.000
_cell.angle_alpha   90.00
_cell.angle_beta   90.00
_cell.angle_gamma   90.00
#
_symmetry.space_group_name_H-M   'P 1'
#
loop_
_entity.id
_entity.type
_entity.pdbx_description
1 polymer ?
#
loop_
_entity_poly.entity_id
_entity_poly.type
_entity_poly.pdbx_seq_one_letter_code
_entity_poly.pdbx_strand_id
1 'polypeptide(L)'
;MQSFRKRLLGLLAIALLAWSAAAGAQQSAPATASASANADLDFSTVLYGTAYYHEYMPYERLDKDVAMMKAAGFNVVRMGESTWSLWEPEDGHFEYAWMDRVVDAMGKAGIKVILGTPTYSIPAWMARQHPEILTQRLNVTLFGGPPVQSTYGMRQNMDTDSPAYRFYAERLIRHIVAHYKDNPTVIGWQLDNETSSYDAANRDVFIGFQHYLEKKFGTPEALNKAWFLNYWGENIHTWEDLPTRDGAQSTGYKLEWTRWSQMRVTDFLRWQAALVRESSSPRQFVTTDYGGMMHSDVNEEDIAEALDIPAVNVYHGTEDHFDGAAQSLQEDFTRSLKHSNFLVTETNAQTTDWTSAYQFPPYDGQLREDVYTHLSYGADMVEYWHWASIAANQETYWKGVLSHDLEPNRAYAEVSRTADELERIGPHLVGLKIHSQVAILWSRDSLNAIGFMPFASSGGQWSFGPSTADYATLVQQMHRSLYDLNISSDFVFPTTANFSAYKLLIVPALYISDDALMRRISDYVKNGGHVVMTFKSGFANENSAVRWVRAPGPLREAAGFSYQEFSNLERPLQLKGDPFHVGDGNKVQYWAEFLMPEHAKAIAYYDHPFLGRWPAITENEFGSGTLLYEGTYLSDKLQTAVLNSALEKAGLTGPDQQLPPAVHVQHGVNRLGKRLHYYFNYSGTEVKVSYAYSAGTNLLDGKPVARAAQLTLAPWDLAIVEEGATTLALQQN
;
A
#
# COMPACT_ATOMS: atom_id res chain seq x y z
N MET A 1 21.14 6.14 -76.71
CA MET A 1 20.20 6.17 -75.57
C MET A 1 20.46 5.07 -74.48
N GLN A 2 21.39 4.16 -74.70
CA GLN A 2 21.70 3.11 -73.69
C GLN A 2 22.88 3.45 -72.74
N SER A 3 23.65 4.49 -73.02
CA SER A 3 24.79 4.87 -72.13
C SER A 3 24.46 5.84 -71.05
N PHE A 4 23.28 6.49 -71.09
CA PHE A 4 22.82 7.46 -70.06
C PHE A 4 22.11 6.79 -68.88
N ARG A 5 21.52 5.61 -69.10
CA ARG A 5 20.86 4.84 -68.02
C ARG A 5 21.82 4.11 -67.05
N LYS A 6 23.05 3.80 -67.47
CA LYS A 6 24.04 3.11 -66.63
C LYS A 6 24.81 4.04 -65.68
N ARG A 7 24.83 5.36 -65.93
CA ARG A 7 25.46 6.35 -65.05
C ARG A 7 24.51 6.88 -63.96
N LEU A 8 23.16 6.79 -64.14
CA LEU A 8 22.19 7.18 -63.14
C LEU A 8 21.98 6.11 -62.08
N LEU A 9 22.16 4.83 -62.42
CA LEU A 9 22.04 3.72 -61.47
C LEU A 9 23.26 3.56 -60.56
N GLY A 10 24.43 4.03 -60.97
CA GLY A 10 25.66 4.01 -60.17
C GLY A 10 25.70 5.11 -59.09
N LEU A 11 25.04 6.23 -59.33
CA LEU A 11 24.98 7.34 -58.36
C LEU A 11 23.84 7.15 -57.34
N LEU A 12 22.77 6.39 -57.65
CA LEU A 12 21.75 6.02 -56.66
C LEU A 12 22.23 4.90 -55.70
N ALA A 13 23.11 4.02 -56.11
CA ALA A 13 23.64 2.96 -55.25
C ALA A 13 24.66 3.49 -54.23
N ILE A 14 25.37 4.58 -54.53
CA ILE A 14 26.34 5.23 -53.60
C ILE A 14 25.58 6.14 -52.58
N ALA A 15 24.43 6.73 -52.94
CA ALA A 15 23.62 7.52 -52.04
C ALA A 15 22.83 6.64 -51.07
N LEU A 16 22.45 5.41 -51.42
CA LEU A 16 21.78 4.45 -50.56
C LEU A 16 22.73 3.75 -49.56
N LEU A 17 24.00 3.62 -49.90
CA LEU A 17 25.03 3.08 -48.98
C LEU A 17 25.53 4.12 -47.96
N ALA A 18 25.44 5.40 -48.26
CA ALA A 18 25.78 6.47 -47.31
C ALA A 18 24.66 6.79 -46.31
N TRP A 19 23.40 6.41 -46.62
CA TRP A 19 22.29 6.61 -45.67
C TRP A 19 22.02 5.41 -44.76
N SER A 20 22.48 4.21 -45.13
CA SER A 20 22.42 3.04 -44.24
C SER A 20 23.52 3.00 -43.16
N ALA A 21 24.53 3.86 -43.25
CA ALA A 21 25.59 3.98 -42.25
C ALA A 21 25.30 5.08 -41.20
N ALA A 22 24.28 5.94 -41.42
CA ALA A 22 23.89 7.00 -40.46
C ALA A 22 22.64 6.66 -39.62
N ALA A 23 21.94 5.54 -39.92
CA ALA A 23 20.81 5.06 -39.14
C ALA A 23 21.17 3.96 -38.10
N GLY A 24 22.46 3.69 -37.92
CA GLY A 24 22.98 2.65 -37.02
C GLY A 24 23.60 3.14 -35.70
N ALA A 25 23.37 4.39 -35.29
CA ALA A 25 23.99 4.92 -34.09
C ALA A 25 23.03 5.80 -33.29
N GLN A 26 21.92 5.20 -32.82
CA GLN A 26 21.18 5.66 -31.66
C GLN A 26 20.31 4.52 -31.12
N GLN A 27 20.95 3.39 -30.80
CA GLN A 27 20.49 2.61 -29.67
C GLN A 27 21.07 3.31 -28.45
N SER A 28 20.23 4.12 -27.79
CA SER A 28 20.48 4.50 -26.42
C SER A 28 20.65 3.19 -25.63
N ALA A 29 21.85 2.98 -25.13
CA ALA A 29 22.09 1.99 -24.10
C ALA A 29 21.01 2.19 -23.03
N PRO A 30 20.47 1.11 -22.45
CA PRO A 30 19.63 1.27 -21.27
C PRO A 30 20.46 2.09 -20.29
N ALA A 31 19.90 3.22 -19.85
CA ALA A 31 20.44 3.92 -18.71
C ALA A 31 20.58 2.85 -17.63
N THR A 32 21.82 2.51 -17.30
CA THR A 32 22.08 1.82 -16.07
C THR A 32 21.44 2.70 -15.01
N ALA A 33 20.32 2.24 -14.48
CA ALA A 33 19.79 2.79 -13.26
C ALA A 33 20.98 2.82 -12.31
N SER A 34 21.47 4.00 -12.00
CA SER A 34 22.36 4.18 -10.87
C SER A 34 21.53 3.61 -9.73
N ALA A 35 22.00 2.50 -9.16
CA ALA A 35 21.52 2.07 -7.88
C ALA A 35 21.50 3.34 -7.03
N SER A 36 20.31 3.85 -6.70
CA SER A 36 20.17 4.88 -5.70
C SER A 36 20.90 4.30 -4.51
N ALA A 37 21.97 4.97 -4.08
CA ALA A 37 22.52 4.70 -2.80
C ALA A 37 21.32 4.83 -1.85
N ASN A 38 20.85 3.71 -1.29
CA ASN A 38 20.04 3.68 -0.10
C ASN A 38 20.91 4.28 1.00
N ALA A 39 21.07 5.60 1.00
CA ALA A 39 21.38 6.31 2.20
C ALA A 39 20.11 6.12 3.03
N ASP A 40 20.15 5.24 4.03
CA ASP A 40 19.19 5.27 5.11
C ASP A 40 19.08 6.74 5.50
N LEU A 41 17.92 7.36 5.26
CA LEU A 41 17.69 8.73 5.69
C LEU A 41 17.85 8.72 7.21
N ASP A 42 18.99 9.22 7.69
CA ASP A 42 19.32 9.16 9.11
C ASP A 42 18.71 10.35 9.83
N PHE A 43 17.45 10.23 10.18
CA PHE A 43 16.81 11.16 11.09
C PHE A 43 17.39 10.97 12.50
N SER A 44 17.83 12.04 13.13
CA SER A 44 18.41 12.00 14.50
C SER A 44 17.35 11.78 15.59
N THR A 45 16.08 12.07 15.26
CA THR A 45 14.91 11.91 16.13
C THR A 45 13.67 11.73 15.28
N VAL A 46 12.56 11.33 15.89
CA VAL A 46 11.25 11.24 15.24
C VAL A 46 10.84 12.62 14.69
N LEU A 47 10.38 12.65 13.46
CA LEU A 47 9.68 13.80 12.91
C LEU A 47 8.22 13.74 13.36
N TYR A 48 7.73 14.82 13.96
CA TYR A 48 6.39 14.88 14.52
C TYR A 48 5.75 16.22 14.19
N GLY A 49 4.60 16.17 13.53
CA GLY A 49 4.01 17.40 13.00
C GLY A 49 2.62 17.26 12.41
N THR A 50 2.34 18.08 11.42
CA THR A 50 1.00 18.16 10.84
C THR A 50 1.04 18.72 9.42
N ALA A 51 0.05 18.36 8.60
CA ALA A 51 -0.23 19.11 7.38
C ALA A 51 -0.69 20.53 7.71
N TYR A 52 -0.10 21.53 7.07
CA TYR A 52 -0.38 22.94 7.32
C TYR A 52 -0.67 23.71 6.03
N TYR A 53 -1.89 24.19 5.91
CA TYR A 53 -2.35 24.94 4.74
C TYR A 53 -2.68 26.36 5.14
N HIS A 54 -1.67 27.24 5.11
CA HIS A 54 -1.84 28.64 5.47
C HIS A 54 -2.86 29.35 4.56
N GLU A 55 -2.97 28.90 3.30
CA GLU A 55 -3.94 29.41 2.33
C GLU A 55 -5.41 29.14 2.71
N TYR A 56 -5.68 28.23 3.66
CA TYR A 56 -7.02 27.99 4.19
C TYR A 56 -7.31 28.83 5.43
N MET A 57 -6.30 29.57 5.94
CA MET A 57 -6.34 30.29 7.20
C MET A 57 -6.39 31.82 6.96
N PRO A 58 -6.87 32.62 7.93
CA PRO A 58 -6.72 34.05 7.86
C PRO A 58 -5.24 34.45 7.72
N TYR A 59 -4.94 35.36 6.77
CA TYR A 59 -3.56 35.72 6.41
C TYR A 59 -2.69 36.17 7.60
N GLU A 60 -3.27 36.89 8.56
CA GLU A 60 -2.58 37.47 9.73
C GLU A 60 -2.26 36.41 10.79
N ARG A 61 -2.79 35.18 10.63
CA ARG A 61 -2.69 34.16 11.66
C ARG A 61 -1.35 33.43 11.70
N LEU A 62 -0.53 33.51 10.66
CA LEU A 62 0.70 32.76 10.50
C LEU A 62 1.59 32.77 11.75
N ASP A 63 1.88 33.95 12.29
CA ASP A 63 2.79 34.08 13.43
C ASP A 63 2.22 33.39 14.69
N LYS A 64 0.89 33.46 14.89
CA LYS A 64 0.21 32.77 15.98
C LYS A 64 0.26 31.26 15.79
N ASP A 65 -0.04 30.75 14.59
CA ASP A 65 -0.02 29.32 14.29
C ASP A 65 1.38 28.74 14.46
N VAL A 66 2.42 29.39 13.91
CA VAL A 66 3.81 28.96 14.08
C VAL A 66 4.22 28.94 15.55
N ALA A 67 3.84 29.98 16.32
CA ALA A 67 4.12 30.00 17.77
C ALA A 67 3.41 28.85 18.51
N MET A 68 2.17 28.53 18.14
CA MET A 68 1.40 27.44 18.73
C MET A 68 1.96 26.07 18.31
N MET A 69 2.35 25.84 17.05
CA MET A 69 3.01 24.63 16.60
C MET A 69 4.32 24.37 17.34
N LYS A 70 5.15 25.43 17.49
CA LYS A 70 6.38 25.36 18.26
C LYS A 70 6.11 25.04 19.74
N ALA A 71 5.10 25.66 20.35
CA ALA A 71 4.70 25.40 21.73
C ALA A 71 4.12 23.98 21.91
N ALA A 72 3.49 23.42 20.85
CA ALA A 72 3.05 22.03 20.82
C ALA A 72 4.20 21.03 20.59
N GLY A 73 5.44 21.50 20.37
CA GLY A 73 6.61 20.66 20.15
C GLY A 73 6.72 20.06 18.73
N PHE A 74 5.96 20.55 17.77
CA PHE A 74 6.11 20.11 16.37
C PHE A 74 7.45 20.53 15.79
N ASN A 75 8.07 19.62 15.03
CA ASN A 75 9.38 19.83 14.39
C ASN A 75 9.33 19.71 12.87
N VAL A 76 8.19 19.34 12.29
CA VAL A 76 7.98 19.24 10.85
C VAL A 76 6.56 19.66 10.47
N VAL A 77 6.39 20.20 9.26
CA VAL A 77 5.10 20.41 8.60
C VAL A 77 5.18 20.04 7.13
N ARG A 78 4.09 19.50 6.58
CA ARG A 78 3.88 19.25 5.17
C ARG A 78 2.91 20.30 4.60
N MET A 79 3.20 20.82 3.40
CA MET A 79 2.38 21.85 2.79
C MET A 79 2.59 22.00 1.29
N GLY A 80 1.64 22.61 0.62
CA GLY A 80 1.78 23.14 -0.73
C GLY A 80 1.31 22.23 -1.86
N GLU A 81 0.83 21.02 -1.63
CA GLU A 81 0.45 20.04 -2.67
C GLU A 81 -0.79 20.43 -3.48
N SER A 82 -1.67 21.33 -2.98
CA SER A 82 -2.90 21.75 -3.68
C SER A 82 -2.86 23.19 -4.25
N THR A 83 -1.70 23.76 -4.37
CA THR A 83 -1.53 25.22 -4.50
C THR A 83 -1.11 25.72 -5.87
N TRP A 84 -1.27 24.95 -6.96
CA TRP A 84 -0.86 25.37 -8.30
C TRP A 84 -1.38 26.76 -8.68
N SER A 85 -2.66 27.03 -8.43
CA SER A 85 -3.28 28.32 -8.74
C SER A 85 -2.69 29.51 -7.97
N LEU A 86 -2.00 29.28 -6.85
CA LEU A 86 -1.30 30.30 -6.08
C LEU A 86 0.13 30.51 -6.58
N TRP A 87 0.80 29.43 -7.00
CA TRP A 87 2.12 29.50 -7.60
C TRP A 87 2.10 30.15 -8.98
N GLU A 88 1.07 29.83 -9.78
CA GLU A 88 0.92 30.27 -11.16
C GLU A 88 -0.52 30.76 -11.41
N PRO A 89 -0.88 31.96 -10.89
CA PRO A 89 -2.23 32.53 -11.01
C PRO A 89 -2.63 32.84 -12.45
N GLU A 90 -1.65 33.11 -13.30
CA GLU A 90 -1.79 33.32 -14.75
C GLU A 90 -0.69 32.53 -15.48
N ASP A 91 -0.98 32.08 -16.71
CA ASP A 91 -0.05 31.32 -17.53
C ASP A 91 1.34 31.98 -17.63
N GLY A 92 2.36 31.29 -17.07
CA GLY A 92 3.75 31.75 -17.06
C GLY A 92 4.08 32.84 -16.03
N HIS A 93 3.13 33.27 -15.21
CA HIS A 93 3.36 34.22 -14.13
C HIS A 93 3.45 33.50 -12.78
N PHE A 94 4.65 33.52 -12.17
CA PHE A 94 4.94 32.80 -10.92
C PHE A 94 5.03 33.75 -9.73
N GLU A 95 4.34 33.39 -8.64
CA GLU A 95 4.28 34.09 -7.36
C GLU A 95 4.85 33.21 -6.23
N TYR A 96 5.90 33.67 -5.56
CA TYR A 96 6.58 32.94 -4.49
C TYR A 96 6.36 33.54 -3.10
N ALA A 97 6.14 34.85 -3.02
CA ALA A 97 6.16 35.60 -1.76
C ALA A 97 5.19 35.05 -0.69
N TRP A 98 4.06 34.50 -1.11
CA TRP A 98 3.07 33.96 -0.21
C TRP A 98 3.59 32.72 0.55
N MET A 99 4.36 31.82 -0.12
CA MET A 99 4.94 30.62 0.49
C MET A 99 6.31 30.91 1.14
N ASP A 100 7.12 31.84 0.57
CA ASP A 100 8.38 32.25 1.18
C ASP A 100 8.17 32.75 2.61
N ARG A 101 7.11 33.54 2.82
CA ARG A 101 6.71 34.00 4.14
C ARG A 101 6.46 32.87 5.11
N VAL A 102 5.81 31.78 4.68
CA VAL A 102 5.49 30.62 5.52
C VAL A 102 6.74 29.80 5.81
N VAL A 103 7.52 29.45 4.79
CA VAL A 103 8.78 28.70 4.92
C VAL A 103 9.78 29.43 5.83
N ASP A 104 9.91 30.75 5.68
CA ASP A 104 10.77 31.57 6.52
C ASP A 104 10.32 31.59 7.99
N ALA A 105 9.01 31.66 8.24
CA ALA A 105 8.46 31.62 9.59
C ALA A 105 8.71 30.27 10.25
N MET A 106 8.49 29.16 9.53
CA MET A 106 8.80 27.80 9.99
C MET A 106 10.29 27.64 10.29
N GLY A 107 11.18 28.07 9.38
CA GLY A 107 12.63 28.00 9.58
C GLY A 107 13.11 28.78 10.81
N LYS A 108 12.59 29.98 11.06
CA LYS A 108 12.88 30.78 12.27
C LYS A 108 12.40 30.09 13.55
N ALA A 109 11.32 29.32 13.47
CA ALA A 109 10.80 28.52 14.59
C ALA A 109 11.57 27.21 14.82
N GLY A 110 12.43 26.79 13.87
CA GLY A 110 13.13 25.51 13.88
C GLY A 110 12.28 24.33 13.38
N ILE A 111 11.13 24.61 12.74
CA ILE A 111 10.22 23.63 12.16
C ILE A 111 10.67 23.35 10.71
N LYS A 112 10.85 22.07 10.37
CA LYS A 112 11.20 21.62 9.02
C LYS A 112 9.98 21.58 8.13
N VAL A 113 10.20 21.62 6.82
CA VAL A 113 9.14 21.67 5.82
C VAL A 113 9.33 20.56 4.79
N ILE A 114 8.27 19.85 4.49
CA ILE A 114 8.11 18.98 3.32
C ILE A 114 7.18 19.73 2.36
N LEU A 115 7.67 20.05 1.15
CA LEU A 115 6.85 20.73 0.13
C LEU A 115 6.25 19.72 -0.85
N GLY A 116 4.97 19.91 -1.18
CA GLY A 116 4.28 19.16 -2.22
C GLY A 116 4.54 19.71 -3.62
N THR A 117 4.62 18.82 -4.63
CA THR A 117 4.44 19.23 -6.03
C THR A 117 2.94 19.38 -6.28
N PRO A 118 2.42 20.60 -6.57
CA PRO A 118 0.98 20.87 -6.57
C PRO A 118 0.29 20.42 -7.87
N THR A 119 0.48 19.16 -8.25
CA THR A 119 0.10 18.64 -9.57
C THR A 119 -1.31 18.06 -9.63
N TYR A 120 -1.92 17.72 -8.50
CA TYR A 120 -3.24 17.07 -8.47
C TYR A 120 -4.43 18.04 -8.58
N SER A 121 -4.19 19.34 -8.64
CA SER A 121 -5.25 20.36 -8.76
C SER A 121 -4.81 21.46 -9.75
N ILE A 122 -5.40 21.47 -10.95
CA ILE A 122 -5.04 22.40 -12.02
C ILE A 122 -5.68 23.80 -11.82
N PRO A 123 -5.03 24.89 -12.23
CA PRO A 123 -5.63 26.22 -12.16
C PRO A 123 -6.74 26.43 -13.20
N ALA A 124 -7.65 27.35 -12.90
CA ALA A 124 -8.80 27.67 -13.76
C ALA A 124 -8.42 28.14 -15.17
N TRP A 125 -7.30 28.88 -15.29
CA TRP A 125 -6.83 29.35 -16.61
C TRP A 125 -6.45 28.18 -17.52
N MET A 126 -5.83 27.12 -16.96
CA MET A 126 -5.42 25.93 -17.70
C MET A 126 -6.65 25.15 -18.20
N ALA A 127 -7.63 24.86 -17.33
CA ALA A 127 -8.86 24.19 -17.74
C ALA A 127 -9.64 24.95 -18.82
N ARG A 128 -9.55 26.30 -18.83
CA ARG A 128 -10.19 27.16 -19.85
C ARG A 128 -9.44 27.16 -21.17
N GLN A 129 -8.10 27.19 -21.13
CA GLN A 129 -7.27 27.25 -22.35
C GLN A 129 -7.04 25.88 -22.95
N HIS A 130 -7.00 24.84 -22.13
CA HIS A 130 -6.69 23.45 -22.47
C HIS A 130 -7.76 22.48 -21.93
N PRO A 131 -9.01 22.56 -22.39
CA PRO A 131 -10.09 21.68 -21.90
C PRO A 131 -9.83 20.19 -22.20
N GLU A 132 -8.96 19.87 -23.14
CA GLU A 132 -8.52 18.51 -23.45
C GLU A 132 -7.71 17.86 -22.32
N ILE A 133 -7.17 18.63 -21.39
CA ILE A 133 -6.48 18.13 -20.19
C ILE A 133 -7.48 17.45 -19.24
N LEU A 134 -8.74 17.85 -19.25
CA LEU A 134 -9.72 17.30 -18.33
C LEU A 134 -9.98 15.83 -18.62
N THR A 135 -10.03 15.04 -17.54
CA THR A 135 -10.23 13.58 -17.62
C THR A 135 -11.58 13.22 -18.22
N GLN A 136 -11.58 12.29 -19.14
CA GLN A 136 -12.76 11.51 -19.51
C GLN A 136 -12.75 10.24 -18.67
N ARG A 137 -13.69 10.11 -17.72
CA ARG A 137 -13.74 8.98 -16.79
C ARG A 137 -14.51 7.82 -17.39
N LEU A 138 -14.05 6.60 -17.12
CA LEU A 138 -14.77 5.38 -17.46
C LEU A 138 -16.19 5.39 -16.90
N ASN A 139 -17.14 5.00 -17.75
CA ASN A 139 -18.53 4.76 -17.37
C ASN A 139 -18.84 3.28 -17.60
N VAL A 140 -18.30 2.43 -16.74
CA VAL A 140 -18.42 0.97 -16.89
C VAL A 140 -19.77 0.53 -16.38
N THR A 141 -20.67 0.21 -17.31
CA THR A 141 -21.95 -0.45 -17.05
C THR A 141 -21.94 -1.88 -17.57
N LEU A 142 -22.98 -2.67 -17.31
CA LEU A 142 -23.10 -4.04 -17.84
C LEU A 142 -22.98 -4.11 -19.37
N PHE A 143 -23.51 -3.10 -20.06
CA PHE A 143 -23.53 -3.04 -21.53
C PHE A 143 -22.55 -2.00 -22.12
N GLY A 144 -21.68 -1.46 -21.30
CA GLY A 144 -20.83 -0.34 -21.67
C GLY A 144 -21.56 1.01 -21.65
N GLY A 145 -20.82 2.08 -21.80
CA GLY A 145 -21.35 3.45 -21.88
C GLY A 145 -20.22 4.41 -22.24
N PRO A 146 -20.52 5.56 -22.88
CA PRO A 146 -19.48 6.50 -23.23
C PRO A 146 -18.81 7.06 -21.98
N PRO A 147 -17.49 7.37 -22.04
CA PRO A 147 -16.80 8.05 -20.95
C PRO A 147 -17.50 9.36 -20.54
N VAL A 148 -17.44 9.69 -19.27
CA VAL A 148 -18.02 10.92 -18.73
C VAL A 148 -16.95 11.99 -18.60
N GLN A 149 -17.16 13.14 -19.26
CA GLN A 149 -16.26 14.28 -19.22
C GLN A 149 -16.26 14.93 -17.84
N SER A 150 -15.07 15.01 -17.21
CA SER A 150 -14.87 15.81 -16.01
C SER A 150 -14.98 17.30 -16.29
N THR A 151 -15.23 18.09 -15.26
CA THR A 151 -15.28 19.54 -15.32
C THR A 151 -14.29 20.15 -14.33
N TYR A 152 -13.93 21.41 -14.55
CA TYR A 152 -13.14 22.17 -13.58
C TYR A 152 -13.90 22.32 -12.25
N GLY A 153 -13.15 22.42 -11.15
CA GLY A 153 -13.69 22.65 -9.80
C GLY A 153 -13.55 21.46 -8.83
N MET A 154 -13.10 20.31 -9.34
CA MET A 154 -12.68 19.18 -8.50
C MET A 154 -11.16 19.00 -8.58
N ARG A 155 -10.55 18.47 -7.50
CA ARG A 155 -9.19 17.94 -7.54
C ARG A 155 -9.16 16.66 -8.38
N GLN A 156 -7.97 16.24 -8.85
CA GLN A 156 -7.77 14.95 -9.52
C GLN A 156 -8.70 14.76 -10.75
N ASN A 157 -8.83 15.80 -11.56
CA ASN A 157 -9.71 15.82 -12.74
C ASN A 157 -8.96 16.02 -14.06
N MET A 158 -7.66 15.78 -14.09
CA MET A 158 -6.79 15.91 -15.25
C MET A 158 -6.31 14.56 -15.76
N ASP A 159 -6.09 14.48 -17.07
CA ASP A 159 -5.41 13.37 -17.71
C ASP A 159 -3.90 13.55 -17.59
N THR A 160 -3.28 12.73 -16.75
CA THR A 160 -1.83 12.77 -16.48
C THR A 160 -0.98 12.36 -17.68
N ASP A 161 -1.56 11.81 -18.76
CA ASP A 161 -0.88 11.48 -20.00
C ASP A 161 -0.98 12.60 -21.05
N SER A 162 -1.83 13.61 -20.82
CA SER A 162 -1.96 14.74 -21.72
C SER A 162 -0.61 15.48 -21.90
N PRO A 163 -0.11 15.63 -23.15
CA PRO A 163 1.14 16.36 -23.37
C PRO A 163 1.09 17.81 -22.89
N ALA A 164 -0.07 18.48 -23.01
CA ALA A 164 -0.26 19.82 -22.50
C ALA A 164 -0.15 19.87 -20.98
N TYR A 165 -0.82 18.95 -20.27
CA TYR A 165 -0.70 18.86 -18.83
C TYR A 165 0.76 18.61 -18.39
N ARG A 166 1.45 17.64 -19.02
CA ARG A 166 2.86 17.33 -18.73
C ARG A 166 3.78 18.54 -18.91
N PHE A 167 3.57 19.31 -19.97
CA PHE A 167 4.36 20.52 -20.23
C PHE A 167 4.22 21.55 -19.09
N TYR A 168 3.00 21.81 -18.67
CA TYR A 168 2.75 22.79 -17.61
C TYR A 168 3.18 22.27 -16.22
N ALA A 169 2.93 21.00 -15.92
CA ALA A 169 3.35 20.40 -14.65
C ALA A 169 4.88 20.35 -14.51
N GLU A 170 5.62 20.03 -15.60
CA GLU A 170 7.08 20.11 -15.61
C GLU A 170 7.57 21.52 -15.34
N ARG A 171 6.99 22.50 -16.02
CA ARG A 171 7.33 23.92 -15.81
C ARG A 171 7.17 24.32 -14.35
N LEU A 172 6.01 24.00 -13.78
CA LEU A 172 5.71 24.30 -12.37
C LEU A 172 6.71 23.64 -11.41
N ILE A 173 6.92 22.34 -11.54
CA ILE A 173 7.84 21.58 -10.67
C ILE A 173 9.24 22.19 -10.72
N ARG A 174 9.77 22.44 -11.93
CA ARG A 174 11.10 23.04 -12.10
C ARG A 174 11.22 24.40 -11.45
N HIS A 175 10.20 25.25 -11.55
CA HIS A 175 10.19 26.56 -10.92
C HIS A 175 10.21 26.49 -9.40
N ILE A 176 9.35 25.67 -8.79
CA ILE A 176 9.24 25.56 -7.33
C ILE A 176 10.50 24.91 -6.75
N VAL A 177 10.93 23.79 -7.33
CA VAL A 177 12.09 23.06 -6.81
C VAL A 177 13.37 23.87 -6.90
N ALA A 178 13.61 24.56 -8.03
CA ALA A 178 14.77 25.42 -8.19
C ALA A 178 14.76 26.61 -7.19
N HIS A 179 13.58 27.11 -6.81
CA HIS A 179 13.45 28.20 -5.84
C HIS A 179 13.86 27.76 -4.42
N TYR A 180 13.48 26.54 -3.99
CA TYR A 180 13.72 26.05 -2.63
C TYR A 180 14.89 25.07 -2.47
N LYS A 181 15.62 24.75 -3.54
CA LYS A 181 16.70 23.74 -3.50
C LYS A 181 17.78 23.97 -2.44
N ASP A 182 18.11 25.23 -2.17
CA ASP A 182 19.15 25.63 -1.21
C ASP A 182 18.60 26.04 0.15
N ASN A 183 17.27 26.02 0.34
CA ASN A 183 16.63 26.41 1.58
C ASN A 183 16.77 25.27 2.63
N PRO A 184 17.49 25.49 3.75
CA PRO A 184 17.73 24.44 4.74
C PRO A 184 16.50 24.06 5.57
N THR A 185 15.42 24.82 5.47
CA THR A 185 14.14 24.54 6.11
C THR A 185 13.39 23.43 5.36
N VAL A 186 13.52 23.38 4.02
CA VAL A 186 12.89 22.38 3.16
C VAL A 186 13.76 21.12 3.15
N ILE A 187 13.26 20.03 3.74
CA ILE A 187 13.99 18.77 3.91
C ILE A 187 13.56 17.69 2.93
N GLY A 188 12.41 17.85 2.28
CA GLY A 188 11.90 16.85 1.36
C GLY A 188 10.81 17.39 0.44
N TRP A 189 10.49 16.56 -0.55
CA TRP A 189 9.45 16.79 -1.57
C TRP A 189 8.46 15.65 -1.55
N GLN A 190 7.18 15.96 -1.38
CA GLN A 190 6.09 15.05 -1.66
C GLN A 190 5.65 15.21 -3.11
N LEU A 191 5.61 14.12 -3.86
CA LEU A 191 5.10 14.12 -5.23
C LEU A 191 3.59 13.99 -5.23
N ASP A 192 2.90 14.93 -5.89
CA ASP A 192 1.44 14.90 -6.04
C ASP A 192 0.70 14.70 -4.70
N ASN A 193 -0.48 14.07 -4.71
CA ASN A 193 -1.22 13.70 -3.51
C ASN A 193 -2.15 12.52 -3.81
N GLU A 194 -1.97 11.41 -3.08
CA GLU A 194 -2.81 10.19 -3.21
C GLU A 194 -3.09 9.83 -4.67
N THR A 195 -2.05 9.79 -5.47
CA THR A 195 -2.16 9.67 -6.94
C THR A 195 -2.80 8.36 -7.32
N SER A 196 -3.78 8.42 -8.20
CA SER A 196 -4.44 7.25 -8.79
C SER A 196 -4.60 7.40 -10.32
N SER A 197 -5.17 6.42 -10.98
CA SER A 197 -5.46 6.49 -12.42
C SER A 197 -6.64 7.40 -12.76
N TYR A 198 -7.42 7.77 -11.75
CA TYR A 198 -8.65 8.59 -11.85
C TYR A 198 -9.68 8.04 -12.84
N ASP A 199 -9.67 6.73 -13.10
CA ASP A 199 -10.50 6.07 -14.14
C ASP A 199 -10.38 6.72 -15.53
N ALA A 200 -9.23 7.32 -15.83
CA ALA A 200 -9.03 8.03 -17.09
C ALA A 200 -9.18 7.11 -18.30
N ALA A 201 -9.99 7.57 -19.26
CA ALA A 201 -10.27 6.89 -20.52
C ALA A 201 -10.19 7.85 -21.71
N ASN A 202 -9.38 8.89 -21.60
CA ASN A 202 -9.09 9.81 -22.70
C ASN A 202 -8.48 9.04 -23.89
N ARG A 203 -8.57 9.64 -25.07
CA ARG A 203 -8.05 9.02 -26.29
C ARG A 203 -6.58 8.63 -26.18
N ASP A 204 -5.75 9.48 -25.58
CA ASP A 204 -4.31 9.23 -25.45
C ASP A 204 -4.02 8.06 -24.51
N VAL A 205 -4.82 7.90 -23.43
CA VAL A 205 -4.79 6.73 -22.55
C VAL A 205 -5.07 5.44 -23.32
N PHE A 206 -6.09 5.45 -24.18
CA PHE A 206 -6.44 4.27 -24.99
C PHE A 206 -5.37 3.94 -26.04
N ILE A 207 -4.83 4.94 -26.73
CA ILE A 207 -3.72 4.74 -27.67
C ILE A 207 -2.49 4.17 -26.96
N GLY A 208 -2.17 4.70 -25.78
CA GLY A 208 -1.10 4.17 -24.95
C GLY A 208 -1.32 2.71 -24.57
N PHE A 209 -2.56 2.33 -24.24
CA PHE A 209 -2.94 0.95 -23.97
C PHE A 209 -2.75 0.03 -25.18
N GLN A 210 -3.13 0.46 -26.38
CA GLN A 210 -2.87 -0.29 -27.62
C GLN A 210 -1.37 -0.55 -27.81
N HIS A 211 -0.53 0.49 -27.68
CA HIS A 211 0.92 0.34 -27.79
C HIS A 211 1.52 -0.57 -26.69
N TYR A 212 0.98 -0.49 -25.47
CA TYR A 212 1.35 -1.41 -24.39
C TYR A 212 1.07 -2.86 -24.76
N LEU A 213 -0.12 -3.16 -25.28
CA LEU A 213 -0.50 -4.51 -25.70
C LEU A 213 0.32 -4.99 -26.91
N GLU A 214 0.55 -4.11 -27.88
CA GLU A 214 1.41 -4.41 -29.04
C GLU A 214 2.83 -4.80 -28.60
N LYS A 215 3.42 -4.05 -27.66
CA LYS A 215 4.73 -4.36 -27.08
C LYS A 215 4.72 -5.69 -26.33
N LYS A 216 3.64 -5.98 -25.58
CA LYS A 216 3.54 -7.17 -24.72
C LYS A 216 3.28 -8.45 -25.51
N PHE A 217 2.34 -8.42 -26.45
CA PHE A 217 1.88 -9.61 -27.19
C PHE A 217 2.49 -9.75 -28.58
N GLY A 218 3.00 -8.67 -29.16
CA GLY A 218 3.63 -8.63 -30.49
C GLY A 218 2.65 -8.66 -31.64
N THR A 219 1.64 -9.54 -31.61
CA THR A 219 0.64 -9.66 -32.69
C THR A 219 -0.79 -9.82 -32.15
N PRO A 220 -1.83 -9.40 -32.92
CA PRO A 220 -3.23 -9.66 -32.58
C PRO A 220 -3.53 -11.16 -32.37
N GLU A 221 -2.93 -12.04 -33.15
CA GLU A 221 -3.13 -13.49 -33.02
C GLU A 221 -2.62 -14.02 -31.66
N ALA A 222 -1.48 -13.52 -31.19
CA ALA A 222 -0.95 -13.90 -29.88
C ALA A 222 -1.87 -13.42 -28.75
N LEU A 223 -2.39 -12.20 -28.84
CA LEU A 223 -3.37 -11.65 -27.92
C LEU A 223 -4.69 -12.44 -27.96
N ASN A 224 -5.26 -12.69 -29.14
CA ASN A 224 -6.48 -13.48 -29.32
C ASN A 224 -6.35 -14.86 -28.64
N LYS A 225 -5.20 -15.51 -28.79
CA LYS A 225 -4.90 -16.78 -28.15
C LYS A 225 -4.79 -16.67 -26.64
N ALA A 226 -4.08 -15.67 -26.14
CA ALA A 226 -3.87 -15.46 -24.69
C ALA A 226 -5.17 -15.16 -23.95
N TRP A 227 -6.08 -14.42 -24.54
CA TRP A 227 -7.36 -14.01 -23.95
C TRP A 227 -8.56 -14.85 -24.38
N PHE A 228 -8.37 -15.88 -25.26
CA PHE A 228 -9.44 -16.73 -25.79
C PHE A 228 -10.55 -15.93 -26.52
N LEU A 229 -10.18 -14.91 -27.31
CA LEU A 229 -11.14 -14.01 -27.95
C LEU A 229 -11.99 -14.67 -29.05
N ASN A 230 -11.72 -15.92 -29.43
CA ASN A 230 -12.65 -16.71 -30.25
C ASN A 230 -13.96 -17.06 -29.51
N TYR A 231 -14.01 -16.90 -28.19
CA TYR A 231 -15.25 -16.98 -27.42
C TYR A 231 -16.14 -15.76 -27.77
N TRP A 232 -17.36 -16.02 -28.18
CA TRP A 232 -18.33 -15.06 -28.72
C TRP A 232 -17.87 -14.27 -29.95
N GLY A 233 -16.77 -14.66 -30.60
CA GLY A 233 -16.29 -14.02 -31.82
C GLY A 233 -15.65 -12.65 -31.60
N GLU A 234 -14.98 -12.45 -30.47
CA GLU A 234 -14.33 -11.19 -30.06
C GLU A 234 -12.92 -11.02 -30.67
N ASN A 235 -12.50 -11.88 -31.59
CA ASN A 235 -11.19 -11.82 -32.22
C ASN A 235 -10.93 -10.49 -32.91
N ILE A 236 -9.74 -9.95 -32.72
CA ILE A 236 -9.22 -8.80 -33.49
C ILE A 236 -8.23 -9.28 -34.56
N HIS A 237 -8.15 -8.57 -35.67
CA HIS A 237 -7.22 -8.88 -36.75
C HIS A 237 -6.13 -7.83 -36.92
N THR A 238 -6.41 -6.61 -36.49
CA THR A 238 -5.46 -5.48 -36.39
C THR A 238 -5.55 -4.86 -35.01
N TRP A 239 -4.57 -4.06 -34.62
CA TRP A 239 -4.60 -3.37 -33.35
C TRP A 239 -5.70 -2.31 -33.27
N GLU A 240 -6.09 -1.75 -34.41
CA GLU A 240 -7.19 -0.78 -34.51
C GLU A 240 -8.57 -1.41 -34.25
N ASP A 241 -8.69 -2.75 -34.31
CA ASP A 241 -9.92 -3.47 -33.96
C ASP A 241 -10.13 -3.57 -32.44
N LEU A 242 -9.11 -3.23 -31.63
CA LEU A 242 -9.22 -3.33 -30.19
C LEU A 242 -10.36 -2.44 -29.69
N PRO A 243 -11.35 -3.00 -28.94
CA PRO A 243 -12.44 -2.20 -28.42
C PRO A 243 -11.95 -1.26 -27.31
N THR A 244 -12.65 -0.14 -27.10
CA THR A 244 -12.45 0.73 -25.94
C THR A 244 -12.84 0.00 -24.64
N ARG A 245 -12.32 0.47 -23.51
CA ARG A 245 -12.51 -0.22 -22.20
C ARG A 245 -13.97 -0.42 -21.82
N ASP A 246 -14.82 0.53 -22.14
CA ASP A 246 -16.27 0.52 -21.85
C ASP A 246 -17.03 -0.59 -22.63
N GLY A 247 -16.52 -1.00 -23.81
CA GLY A 247 -17.07 -2.10 -24.61
C GLY A 247 -16.47 -3.48 -24.31
N ALA A 248 -15.36 -3.56 -23.59
CA ALA A 248 -14.61 -4.80 -23.42
C ALA A 248 -15.14 -5.68 -22.29
N GLN A 249 -15.41 -6.96 -22.59
CA GLN A 249 -15.90 -7.96 -21.64
C GLN A 249 -14.86 -9.00 -21.22
N SER A 250 -13.83 -9.22 -22.04
CA SER A 250 -12.78 -10.20 -21.77
C SER A 250 -12.08 -9.96 -20.41
N THR A 251 -11.91 -11.02 -19.63
CA THR A 251 -11.19 -10.95 -18.33
C THR A 251 -9.72 -10.63 -18.53
N GLY A 252 -9.10 -11.09 -19.62
CA GLY A 252 -7.75 -10.72 -20.01
C GLY A 252 -7.62 -9.23 -20.30
N TYR A 253 -8.57 -8.65 -21.04
CA TYR A 253 -8.62 -7.21 -21.28
C TYR A 253 -8.72 -6.42 -19.96
N LYS A 254 -9.66 -6.80 -19.08
CA LYS A 254 -9.87 -6.10 -17.80
C LYS A 254 -8.61 -6.10 -16.95
N LEU A 255 -7.94 -7.25 -16.86
CA LEU A 255 -6.69 -7.38 -16.11
C LEU A 255 -5.57 -6.51 -16.70
N GLU A 256 -5.39 -6.54 -18.04
CA GLU A 256 -4.34 -5.74 -18.68
C GLU A 256 -4.65 -4.24 -18.64
N TRP A 257 -5.91 -3.83 -18.73
CA TRP A 257 -6.29 -2.43 -18.54
C TRP A 257 -5.93 -1.92 -17.13
N THR A 258 -6.17 -2.73 -16.10
CA THR A 258 -5.81 -2.36 -14.73
C THR A 258 -4.29 -2.28 -14.56
N ARG A 259 -3.53 -3.24 -15.10
CA ARG A 259 -2.05 -3.19 -15.12
C ARG A 259 -1.53 -1.94 -15.85
N TRP A 260 -2.15 -1.61 -16.99
CA TRP A 260 -1.83 -0.39 -17.73
C TRP A 260 -2.11 0.87 -16.91
N SER A 261 -3.28 0.93 -16.25
CA SER A 261 -3.64 2.06 -15.38
C SER A 261 -2.64 2.24 -14.22
N GLN A 262 -2.23 1.14 -13.58
CA GLN A 262 -1.21 1.15 -12.53
C GLN A 262 0.15 1.62 -13.06
N MET A 263 0.56 1.14 -14.23
CA MET A 263 1.82 1.55 -14.86
C MET A 263 1.85 3.04 -15.18
N ARG A 264 0.74 3.62 -15.63
CA ARG A 264 0.61 5.07 -15.89
C ARG A 264 0.85 5.90 -14.63
N VAL A 265 0.26 5.48 -13.50
CA VAL A 265 0.46 6.15 -12.19
C VAL A 265 1.94 6.07 -11.79
N THR A 266 2.53 4.89 -11.89
CA THR A 266 3.96 4.69 -11.61
C THR A 266 4.84 5.56 -12.51
N ASP A 267 4.58 5.60 -13.81
CA ASP A 267 5.36 6.40 -14.75
C ASP A 267 5.20 7.92 -14.50
N PHE A 268 4.02 8.35 -14.09
CA PHE A 268 3.77 9.75 -13.71
C PHE A 268 4.58 10.17 -12.49
N LEU A 269 4.59 9.35 -11.45
CA LEU A 269 5.36 9.63 -10.22
C LEU A 269 6.87 9.49 -10.44
N ARG A 270 7.34 8.51 -11.21
CA ARG A 270 8.75 8.39 -11.61
C ARG A 270 9.24 9.62 -12.39
N TRP A 271 8.41 10.12 -13.30
CA TRP A 271 8.71 11.32 -14.05
C TRP A 271 8.82 12.55 -13.13
N GLN A 272 7.89 12.74 -12.18
CA GLN A 272 7.98 13.83 -11.21
C GLN A 272 9.23 13.68 -10.33
N ALA A 273 9.51 12.46 -9.83
CA ALA A 273 10.71 12.20 -9.04
C ALA A 273 12.00 12.59 -9.79
N ALA A 274 12.09 12.26 -11.08
CA ALA A 274 13.23 12.63 -11.91
C ALA A 274 13.37 14.15 -12.02
N LEU A 275 12.29 14.89 -12.28
CA LEU A 275 12.29 16.36 -12.36
C LEU A 275 12.72 17.01 -11.05
N VAL A 276 12.21 16.52 -9.93
CA VAL A 276 12.58 17.00 -8.60
C VAL A 276 14.08 16.78 -8.36
N ARG A 277 14.60 15.56 -8.60
CA ARG A 277 16.02 15.22 -8.38
C ARG A 277 16.97 16.02 -9.26
N GLU A 278 16.57 16.37 -10.48
CA GLU A 278 17.41 17.21 -11.37
C GLU A 278 17.68 18.60 -10.78
N SER A 279 16.78 19.13 -9.97
CA SER A 279 16.81 20.51 -9.50
C SER A 279 16.94 20.66 -7.99
N SER A 280 16.62 19.63 -7.19
CA SER A 280 16.69 19.68 -5.72
C SER A 280 18.11 19.46 -5.18
N SER A 281 18.31 19.80 -3.91
CA SER A 281 19.53 19.44 -3.18
C SER A 281 19.54 17.94 -2.85
N PRO A 282 20.71 17.27 -2.88
CA PRO A 282 20.83 15.87 -2.42
C PRO A 282 20.42 15.65 -0.95
N ARG A 283 20.23 16.72 -0.18
CA ARG A 283 19.74 16.64 1.22
C ARG A 283 18.22 16.65 1.33
N GLN A 284 17.51 16.89 0.24
CA GLN A 284 16.07 16.90 0.17
C GLN A 284 15.60 15.56 -0.37
N PHE A 285 14.93 14.78 0.45
CA PHE A 285 14.39 13.49 0.03
C PHE A 285 13.14 13.65 -0.85
N VAL A 286 12.82 12.60 -1.58
CA VAL A 286 11.62 12.50 -2.42
C VAL A 286 10.73 11.38 -1.90
N THR A 287 9.47 11.70 -1.65
CA THR A 287 8.42 10.78 -1.23
C THR A 287 7.12 11.05 -1.98
N THR A 288 6.11 10.22 -1.76
CA THR A 288 4.71 10.49 -2.07
C THR A 288 3.85 9.86 -0.98
N ASP A 289 2.69 10.40 -0.73
CA ASP A 289 1.71 9.84 0.19
C ASP A 289 0.82 8.83 -0.53
N TYR A 290 0.83 7.58 -0.07
CA TYR A 290 -0.17 6.62 -0.54
C TYR A 290 -1.46 6.82 0.25
N GLY A 291 -2.60 6.81 -0.43
CA GLY A 291 -3.93 6.83 0.20
C GLY A 291 -4.31 5.49 0.88
N GLY A 292 -3.32 4.72 1.31
CA GLY A 292 -3.45 3.38 1.86
C GLY A 292 -3.23 2.27 0.83
N MET A 293 -3.08 1.03 1.31
CA MET A 293 -2.97 -0.16 0.45
C MET A 293 -4.33 -0.58 -0.12
N MET A 294 -4.32 -1.52 -1.06
CA MET A 294 -5.51 -2.16 -1.66
C MET A 294 -6.26 -1.32 -2.71
N HIS A 295 -5.68 -0.25 -3.20
CA HIS A 295 -6.21 0.42 -4.38
C HIS A 295 -5.98 -0.43 -5.64
N SER A 296 -7.03 -0.63 -6.43
CA SER A 296 -6.95 -1.48 -7.63
C SER A 296 -6.12 -0.87 -8.77
N ASP A 297 -5.99 0.43 -8.81
CA ASP A 297 -5.39 1.21 -9.90
C ASP A 297 -4.03 1.84 -9.53
N VAL A 298 -3.44 1.44 -8.41
CA VAL A 298 -2.10 1.84 -7.95
C VAL A 298 -1.24 0.61 -7.71
N ASN A 299 0.05 0.67 -8.04
CA ASN A 299 1.03 -0.34 -7.69
C ASN A 299 2.13 0.30 -6.83
N GLU A 300 1.97 0.20 -5.53
CA GLU A 300 2.84 0.85 -4.55
C GLU A 300 4.26 0.26 -4.57
N GLU A 301 4.42 -1.04 -4.90
CA GLU A 301 5.73 -1.70 -5.05
C GLU A 301 6.56 -1.00 -6.15
N ASP A 302 5.96 -0.82 -7.34
CA ASP A 302 6.63 -0.17 -8.48
C ASP A 302 6.92 1.33 -8.21
N ILE A 303 6.01 2.02 -7.51
CA ILE A 303 6.18 3.44 -7.17
C ILE A 303 7.30 3.61 -6.13
N ALA A 304 7.36 2.73 -5.13
CA ALA A 304 8.36 2.80 -4.07
C ALA A 304 9.81 2.79 -4.60
N GLU A 305 10.05 2.14 -5.75
CA GLU A 305 11.36 2.18 -6.40
C GLU A 305 11.81 3.59 -6.80
N ALA A 306 10.86 4.48 -7.09
CA ALA A 306 11.12 5.86 -7.49
C ALA A 306 11.37 6.81 -6.31
N LEU A 307 11.06 6.39 -5.09
CA LEU A 307 11.11 7.20 -3.88
C LEU A 307 12.38 6.93 -3.06
N ASP A 308 12.81 7.92 -2.28
CA ASP A 308 13.87 7.74 -1.30
C ASP A 308 13.35 7.03 -0.05
N ILE A 309 12.15 7.40 0.40
CA ILE A 309 11.44 6.80 1.51
C ILE A 309 9.95 6.66 1.17
N PRO A 310 9.30 5.51 1.43
CA PRO A 310 7.85 5.37 1.25
C PRO A 310 7.10 6.15 2.34
N ALA A 311 5.91 6.63 2.01
CA ALA A 311 5.03 7.28 2.97
C ALA A 311 3.57 6.90 2.74
N VAL A 312 2.76 6.92 3.78
CA VAL A 312 1.38 6.44 3.74
C VAL A 312 0.47 7.33 4.58
N ASN A 313 -0.77 7.51 4.11
CA ASN A 313 -1.85 8.09 4.88
C ASN A 313 -2.60 6.96 5.62
N VAL A 314 -2.68 7.04 6.94
CA VAL A 314 -3.28 5.99 7.77
C VAL A 314 -4.40 6.58 8.60
N TYR A 315 -5.63 6.34 8.18
CA TYR A 315 -6.83 6.69 8.95
C TYR A 315 -7.42 5.43 9.59
N HIS A 316 -7.88 5.56 10.82
CA HIS A 316 -8.30 4.43 11.66
C HIS A 316 -9.54 4.76 12.50
N GLY A 317 -10.18 3.75 13.06
CA GLY A 317 -11.26 3.91 14.01
C GLY A 317 -10.78 4.57 15.31
N THR A 318 -11.68 5.29 15.96
CA THR A 318 -11.45 5.95 17.26
C THR A 318 -12.45 5.44 18.29
N GLU A 319 -12.41 5.93 19.51
CA GLU A 319 -13.27 5.48 20.63
C GLU A 319 -13.15 3.96 20.85
N ASP A 320 -14.27 3.24 20.93
CA ASP A 320 -14.28 1.78 21.16
C ASP A 320 -13.86 0.96 19.91
N HIS A 321 -13.56 1.64 18.78
CA HIS A 321 -13.08 1.02 17.54
C HIS A 321 -11.56 1.17 17.32
N PHE A 322 -10.85 1.79 18.27
CA PHE A 322 -9.41 1.95 18.21
C PHE A 322 -8.72 0.71 18.80
N ASP A 323 -8.01 -0.04 17.97
CA ASP A 323 -7.34 -1.28 18.39
C ASP A 323 -5.97 -1.51 17.75
N GLY A 324 -5.44 -0.55 17.01
CA GLY A 324 -4.12 -0.62 16.36
C GLY A 324 -4.04 -1.53 15.12
N ALA A 325 -5.05 -2.36 14.84
CA ALA A 325 -4.97 -3.35 13.77
C ALA A 325 -4.99 -2.74 12.36
N ALA A 326 -5.74 -1.64 12.18
CA ALA A 326 -5.78 -0.94 10.90
C ALA A 326 -4.44 -0.28 10.55
N GLN A 327 -3.80 0.33 11.55
CA GLN A 327 -2.46 0.92 11.42
C GLN A 327 -1.44 -0.17 11.08
N SER A 328 -1.39 -1.24 11.86
CA SER A 328 -0.42 -2.32 11.68
C SER A 328 -0.46 -2.94 10.27
N LEU A 329 -1.64 -3.09 9.69
CA LEU A 329 -1.81 -3.61 8.33
C LEU A 329 -1.15 -2.70 7.28
N GLN A 330 -1.45 -1.39 7.34
CA GLN A 330 -0.91 -0.40 6.41
C GLN A 330 0.60 -0.25 6.55
N GLU A 331 1.09 -0.33 7.76
CA GLU A 331 2.50 -0.11 8.11
C GLU A 331 3.37 -1.32 7.81
N ASP A 332 2.91 -2.53 8.11
CA ASP A 332 3.59 -3.76 7.70
C ASP A 332 3.71 -3.82 6.16
N PHE A 333 2.65 -3.40 5.45
CA PHE A 333 2.69 -3.30 3.99
C PHE A 333 3.68 -2.22 3.52
N THR A 334 3.60 -1.00 4.05
CA THR A 334 4.44 0.13 3.62
C THR A 334 5.92 -0.14 3.91
N ARG A 335 6.24 -0.67 5.11
CA ARG A 335 7.60 -1.09 5.46
C ARG A 335 8.13 -2.13 4.49
N SER A 336 7.31 -3.07 4.04
CA SER A 336 7.69 -4.17 3.16
C SER A 336 8.01 -3.71 1.73
N LEU A 337 7.52 -2.56 1.27
CA LEU A 337 7.76 -2.04 -0.08
C LEU A 337 9.27 -1.86 -0.38
N LYS A 338 10.03 -1.42 0.62
CA LYS A 338 11.49 -1.20 0.51
C LYS A 338 12.29 -1.95 1.59
N HIS A 339 11.65 -2.74 2.44
CA HIS A 339 12.27 -3.34 3.64
C HIS A 339 13.00 -2.28 4.50
N SER A 340 12.38 -1.10 4.64
CA SER A 340 12.95 0.08 5.31
C SER A 340 11.89 0.78 6.16
N ASN A 341 12.33 1.70 7.02
CA ASN A 341 11.45 2.63 7.70
C ASN A 341 10.66 3.49 6.70
N PHE A 342 9.61 4.12 7.14
CA PHE A 342 8.65 4.87 6.33
C PHE A 342 8.15 6.12 7.06
N LEU A 343 7.35 6.93 6.39
CA LEU A 343 6.71 8.11 6.95
C LEU A 343 5.19 7.91 7.01
N VAL A 344 4.55 8.39 8.07
CA VAL A 344 3.10 8.58 8.13
C VAL A 344 2.83 10.05 7.85
N THR A 345 2.29 10.32 6.67
CA THR A 345 2.05 11.68 6.17
C THR A 345 0.69 12.23 6.57
N GLU A 346 -0.23 11.36 6.93
CA GLU A 346 -1.54 11.75 7.46
C GLU A 346 -2.07 10.70 8.42
N THR A 347 -2.52 11.12 9.60
CA THR A 347 -3.32 10.32 10.53
C THR A 347 -4.38 11.20 11.22
N ASN A 348 -5.23 10.58 12.02
CA ASN A 348 -6.32 11.24 12.72
C ASN A 348 -5.82 12.30 13.71
N ALA A 349 -6.28 13.56 13.59
CA ALA A 349 -6.13 14.56 14.65
C ALA A 349 -7.34 14.56 15.58
N GLN A 350 -8.53 14.42 15.06
CA GLN A 350 -9.81 14.31 15.77
C GLN A 350 -10.76 13.39 15.00
N THR A 351 -11.86 13.92 14.47
CA THR A 351 -12.82 13.16 13.65
C THR A 351 -12.43 13.17 12.17
N THR A 352 -12.77 12.11 11.45
CA THR A 352 -12.34 11.87 10.06
C THR A 352 -13.52 11.52 9.15
N ASP A 353 -14.42 12.46 8.89
CA ASP A 353 -15.50 12.26 7.94
C ASP A 353 -15.84 13.57 7.22
N TRP A 354 -16.33 13.48 6.00
CA TRP A 354 -16.79 14.62 5.22
C TRP A 354 -18.19 15.11 5.65
N THR A 355 -18.88 14.29 6.42
CA THR A 355 -20.26 14.59 6.88
C THR A 355 -20.34 14.61 8.39
N SER A 356 -21.42 15.18 8.93
CA SER A 356 -21.70 15.15 10.37
C SER A 356 -22.25 13.80 10.87
N ALA A 357 -22.32 12.77 10.01
CA ALA A 357 -22.95 11.50 10.35
C ALA A 357 -22.04 10.54 11.13
N TYR A 358 -20.69 10.72 11.04
CA TYR A 358 -19.70 9.82 11.63
C TYR A 358 -18.62 10.63 12.37
N GLN A 359 -19.02 11.30 13.47
CA GLN A 359 -18.15 12.16 14.25
C GLN A 359 -17.78 11.49 15.57
N PHE A 360 -16.71 10.68 15.56
CA PHE A 360 -16.20 9.93 16.71
C PHE A 360 -14.83 10.50 17.13
N PRO A 361 -14.77 11.50 18.05
CA PRO A 361 -13.49 12.06 18.50
C PRO A 361 -12.75 11.03 19.38
N PRO A 362 -11.42 10.94 19.29
CA PRO A 362 -10.64 10.03 20.14
C PRO A 362 -10.88 10.25 21.63
N TYR A 363 -10.89 9.17 22.42
CA TYR A 363 -10.83 9.28 23.88
C TYR A 363 -9.47 9.79 24.34
N ASP A 364 -9.37 10.28 25.58
CA ASP A 364 -8.10 10.73 26.17
C ASP A 364 -7.11 9.57 26.22
N GLY A 365 -5.92 9.78 25.69
CA GLY A 365 -4.85 8.78 25.55
C GLY A 365 -4.74 8.18 24.15
N GLN A 366 -5.83 8.15 23.37
CA GLN A 366 -5.83 7.49 22.05
C GLN A 366 -4.96 8.20 21.00
N LEU A 367 -4.90 9.54 20.99
CA LEU A 367 -4.00 10.26 20.06
C LEU A 367 -2.53 9.99 20.37
N ARG A 368 -2.19 9.88 21.65
CA ARG A 368 -0.85 9.50 22.09
C ARG A 368 -0.54 8.05 21.72
N GLU A 369 -1.44 7.12 22.02
CA GLU A 369 -1.28 5.70 21.72
C GLU A 369 -1.16 5.45 20.21
N ASP A 370 -1.92 6.19 19.38
CA ASP A 370 -1.83 6.17 17.93
C ASP A 370 -0.41 6.49 17.43
N VAL A 371 0.18 7.60 17.87
CA VAL A 371 1.55 7.98 17.48
C VAL A 371 2.55 6.86 17.81
N TYR A 372 2.47 6.30 19.00
CA TYR A 372 3.39 5.22 19.39
C TYR A 372 3.08 3.90 18.66
N THR A 373 1.84 3.68 18.24
CA THR A 373 1.50 2.56 17.34
C THR A 373 2.28 2.69 16.05
N HIS A 374 2.21 3.83 15.36
CA HIS A 374 2.97 4.11 14.15
C HIS A 374 4.48 3.91 14.34
N LEU A 375 5.04 4.46 15.39
CA LEU A 375 6.49 4.34 15.70
C LEU A 375 6.89 2.89 15.98
N SER A 376 6.03 2.08 16.59
CA SER A 376 6.32 0.68 16.91
C SER A 376 6.40 -0.20 15.68
N TYR A 377 5.83 0.22 14.56
CA TYR A 377 5.90 -0.46 13.24
C TYR A 377 7.02 0.10 12.34
N GLY A 378 7.77 1.09 12.81
CA GLY A 378 8.95 1.63 12.11
C GLY A 378 8.71 2.93 11.36
N ALA A 379 7.66 3.69 11.69
CA ALA A 379 7.53 5.05 11.20
C ALA A 379 8.62 5.94 11.80
N ASP A 380 9.27 6.76 10.96
CA ASP A 380 10.24 7.78 11.38
C ASP A 380 9.61 9.18 11.45
N MET A 381 8.39 9.32 10.94
CA MET A 381 7.59 10.54 10.99
C MET A 381 6.13 10.20 11.22
N VAL A 382 5.44 11.04 11.99
CA VAL A 382 3.97 11.03 12.13
C VAL A 382 3.45 12.44 11.99
N GLU A 383 2.58 12.66 11.00
CA GLU A 383 1.90 13.94 10.74
C GLU A 383 0.39 13.76 10.79
N TYR A 384 -0.27 14.70 11.47
CA TYR A 384 -1.72 14.76 11.52
C TYR A 384 -2.31 15.40 10.26
N TRP A 385 -3.40 14.89 9.76
CA TRP A 385 -4.34 15.62 8.94
C TRP A 385 -5.38 16.27 9.85
N HIS A 386 -5.37 17.54 10.14
CA HIS A 386 -4.39 18.56 9.77
C HIS A 386 -4.27 19.58 10.94
N TRP A 387 -3.58 20.71 10.75
CA TRP A 387 -3.39 21.67 11.84
C TRP A 387 -4.70 22.21 12.40
N ALA A 388 -5.61 22.69 11.55
CA ALA A 388 -6.82 23.35 12.01
C ALA A 388 -8.03 22.95 11.16
N SER A 389 -9.15 22.71 11.81
CA SER A 389 -10.40 22.33 11.16
C SER A 389 -10.81 23.33 10.09
N ILE A 390 -11.15 22.82 8.90
CA ILE A 390 -11.47 23.62 7.72
C ILE A 390 -12.83 24.29 7.89
N ALA A 391 -12.88 25.63 7.65
CA ALA A 391 -14.09 26.44 7.88
C ALA A 391 -15.21 26.19 6.86
N ALA A 392 -14.89 25.63 5.70
CA ALA A 392 -15.83 25.42 4.59
C ALA A 392 -15.42 24.26 3.69
N ASN A 393 -16.25 23.90 2.73
CA ASN A 393 -16.08 22.82 1.75
C ASN A 393 -16.29 21.41 2.30
N GLN A 394 -15.86 20.39 1.54
CA GLN A 394 -16.19 18.99 1.80
C GLN A 394 -15.63 18.48 3.14
N GLU A 395 -14.46 18.98 3.56
CA GLU A 395 -13.79 18.51 4.77
C GLU A 395 -14.11 19.36 6.02
N THR A 396 -15.23 20.08 6.02
CA THR A 396 -15.66 20.89 7.18
C THR A 396 -15.80 20.07 8.47
N TYR A 397 -16.14 18.80 8.37
CA TYR A 397 -16.28 17.89 9.50
C TYR A 397 -15.04 17.02 9.75
N TRP A 398 -14.02 17.12 8.91
CA TRP A 398 -12.70 16.51 9.14
C TRP A 398 -11.88 17.44 10.01
N LYS A 399 -11.79 17.14 11.30
CA LYS A 399 -11.24 18.07 12.27
C LYS A 399 -9.74 17.92 12.46
N GLY A 400 -9.04 19.04 12.43
CA GLY A 400 -7.62 19.14 12.70
C GLY A 400 -7.27 19.15 14.19
N VAL A 401 -5.99 19.38 14.50
CA VAL A 401 -5.48 19.53 15.88
C VAL A 401 -6.21 20.67 16.59
N LEU A 402 -6.43 21.81 15.91
CA LEU A 402 -7.28 22.88 16.38
C LEU A 402 -8.71 22.72 15.85
N SER A 403 -9.70 23.08 16.66
CA SER A 403 -11.09 23.16 16.25
C SER A 403 -11.36 24.38 15.34
N HIS A 404 -12.61 24.58 14.91
CA HIS A 404 -12.97 25.69 14.01
C HIS A 404 -12.75 27.08 14.58
N ASP A 405 -12.67 27.24 15.89
CA ASP A 405 -12.31 28.50 16.56
C ASP A 405 -10.82 28.82 16.52
N LEU A 406 -9.99 27.87 16.02
CA LEU A 406 -8.56 27.99 15.84
C LEU A 406 -7.81 28.19 17.18
N GLU A 407 -8.35 27.70 18.28
CA GLU A 407 -7.76 27.81 19.63
C GLU A 407 -7.40 26.41 20.19
N PRO A 408 -6.44 26.33 21.14
CA PRO A 408 -6.07 25.10 21.81
C PRO A 408 -7.27 24.39 22.44
N ASN A 409 -7.33 23.09 22.25
CA ASN A 409 -8.38 22.22 22.76
C ASN A 409 -7.78 20.96 23.41
N ARG A 410 -8.60 19.95 23.68
CA ARG A 410 -8.18 18.65 24.28
C ARG A 410 -7.17 17.92 23.39
N ALA A 411 -7.39 17.88 22.07
CA ALA A 411 -6.45 17.26 21.12
C ALA A 411 -5.09 17.97 21.12
N TYR A 412 -5.07 19.31 21.07
CA TYR A 412 -3.84 20.10 21.15
C TYR A 412 -3.05 19.79 22.45
N ALA A 413 -3.73 19.68 23.60
CA ALA A 413 -3.07 19.36 24.86
C ALA A 413 -2.44 17.97 24.86
N GLU A 414 -3.11 16.99 24.25
CA GLU A 414 -2.59 15.62 24.15
C GLU A 414 -1.43 15.52 23.17
N VAL A 415 -1.54 16.17 22.01
CA VAL A 415 -0.46 16.30 21.03
C VAL A 415 0.78 16.93 21.64
N SER A 416 0.62 18.01 22.39
CA SER A 416 1.76 18.69 23.07
C SER A 416 2.44 17.76 24.08
N ARG A 417 1.68 17.02 24.89
CA ARG A 417 2.24 16.04 25.82
C ARG A 417 3.02 14.94 25.10
N THR A 418 2.53 14.45 23.98
CA THR A 418 3.21 13.45 23.17
C THR A 418 4.52 14.00 22.62
N ALA A 419 4.54 15.25 22.15
CA ALA A 419 5.76 15.92 21.68
C ALA A 419 6.82 16.07 22.77
N ASP A 420 6.44 16.44 24.01
CA ASP A 420 7.36 16.52 25.15
C ASP A 420 8.02 15.16 25.46
N GLU A 421 7.28 14.07 25.29
CA GLU A 421 7.82 12.71 25.39
C GLU A 421 8.80 12.42 24.25
N LEU A 422 8.43 12.72 23.00
CA LEU A 422 9.25 12.48 21.80
C LEU A 422 10.52 13.35 21.79
N GLU A 423 10.51 14.55 22.32
CA GLU A 423 11.73 15.35 22.50
C GLU A 423 12.77 14.60 23.33
N ARG A 424 12.32 13.91 24.37
CA ARG A 424 13.17 13.17 25.29
C ARG A 424 13.60 11.80 24.79
N ILE A 425 12.67 11.01 24.20
CA ILE A 425 12.91 9.61 23.85
C ILE A 425 12.97 9.34 22.34
N GLY A 426 12.64 10.30 21.50
CA GLY A 426 12.62 10.15 20.02
C GLY A 426 13.92 9.56 19.44
N PRO A 427 15.13 9.96 19.90
CA PRO A 427 16.38 9.33 19.44
C PRO A 427 16.50 7.82 19.71
N HIS A 428 15.72 7.27 20.66
CA HIS A 428 15.64 5.83 20.93
C HIS A 428 14.62 5.10 20.07
N LEU A 429 13.68 5.83 19.45
CA LEU A 429 12.56 5.26 18.70
C LEU A 429 12.78 5.26 17.18
N VAL A 430 13.43 6.32 16.66
CA VAL A 430 13.69 6.49 15.23
C VAL A 430 14.60 5.39 14.67
N GLY A 431 14.36 4.96 13.43
CA GLY A 431 15.16 3.92 12.77
C GLY A 431 14.93 2.53 13.36
N LEU A 432 13.76 2.26 13.94
CA LEU A 432 13.40 0.96 14.48
C LEU A 432 13.38 -0.11 13.40
N LYS A 433 14.13 -1.21 13.59
CA LYS A 433 14.14 -2.35 12.68
C LYS A 433 13.30 -3.48 13.28
N ILE A 434 12.30 -3.93 12.52
CA ILE A 434 11.41 -5.04 12.87
C ILE A 434 11.87 -6.26 12.10
N HIS A 435 11.87 -7.42 12.76
CA HIS A 435 12.29 -8.68 12.18
C HIS A 435 11.12 -9.68 12.21
N SER A 436 10.46 -9.82 11.08
CA SER A 436 9.36 -10.76 10.91
C SER A 436 9.85 -12.12 10.42
N GLN A 437 9.29 -13.20 10.95
CA GLN A 437 9.54 -14.57 10.47
C GLN A 437 8.31 -15.13 9.72
N VAL A 438 7.28 -14.32 9.58
CA VAL A 438 6.04 -14.61 8.85
C VAL A 438 5.88 -13.61 7.73
N ALA A 439 5.46 -14.08 6.56
CA ALA A 439 5.12 -13.20 5.44
C ALA A 439 3.73 -13.53 4.87
N ILE A 440 3.06 -12.50 4.36
CA ILE A 440 1.82 -12.60 3.59
C ILE A 440 2.13 -12.27 2.13
N LEU A 441 1.80 -13.17 1.20
CA LEU A 441 1.95 -12.91 -0.23
C LEU A 441 0.82 -12.01 -0.72
N TRP A 442 1.14 -10.79 -1.07
CA TRP A 442 0.22 -9.85 -1.68
C TRP A 442 0.25 -9.96 -3.21
N SER A 443 -0.87 -10.28 -3.82
CA SER A 443 -1.02 -10.37 -5.28
C SER A 443 -2.03 -9.35 -5.81
N ARG A 444 -1.53 -8.27 -6.36
CA ARG A 444 -2.37 -7.23 -6.99
C ARG A 444 -3.21 -7.77 -8.15
N ASP A 445 -2.64 -8.64 -8.95
CA ASP A 445 -3.37 -9.30 -10.03
C ASP A 445 -4.54 -10.14 -9.51
N SER A 446 -4.36 -10.84 -8.37
CA SER A 446 -5.44 -11.58 -7.73
C SER A 446 -6.51 -10.65 -7.14
N LEU A 447 -6.12 -9.52 -6.53
CA LEU A 447 -7.04 -8.47 -6.09
C LEU A 447 -7.92 -8.02 -7.25
N ASN A 448 -7.29 -7.64 -8.37
CA ASN A 448 -7.99 -7.13 -9.56
C ASN A 448 -8.90 -8.19 -10.17
N ALA A 449 -8.39 -9.41 -10.37
CA ALA A 449 -9.15 -10.47 -11.01
C ALA A 449 -10.33 -10.96 -10.15
N ILE A 450 -10.17 -11.09 -8.85
CA ILE A 450 -11.28 -11.42 -7.94
C ILE A 450 -12.30 -10.29 -7.89
N GLY A 451 -11.89 -9.03 -8.08
CA GLY A 451 -12.79 -7.89 -8.18
C GLY A 451 -13.80 -8.01 -9.33
N PHE A 452 -13.41 -8.56 -10.48
CA PHE A 452 -14.34 -8.81 -11.60
C PHE A 452 -14.79 -10.28 -11.75
N MET A 453 -14.24 -11.21 -10.96
CA MET A 453 -14.63 -12.63 -10.87
C MET A 453 -14.81 -13.03 -9.39
N PRO A 454 -15.74 -12.38 -8.67
CA PRO A 454 -15.89 -12.57 -7.23
C PRO A 454 -16.30 -13.99 -6.86
N PHE A 455 -15.91 -14.45 -5.68
CA PHE A 455 -16.33 -15.73 -5.10
C PHE A 455 -17.50 -15.56 -4.12
N ALA A 456 -17.82 -14.35 -3.72
CA ALA A 456 -18.94 -14.02 -2.85
C ALA A 456 -19.70 -12.81 -3.40
N SER A 457 -21.03 -12.81 -3.26
CA SER A 457 -21.89 -11.71 -3.70
C SER A 457 -23.11 -11.60 -2.79
N SER A 458 -23.54 -10.39 -2.49
CA SER A 458 -24.76 -10.11 -1.75
C SER A 458 -26.04 -10.30 -2.58
N GLY A 459 -25.91 -10.47 -3.90
CA GLY A 459 -27.02 -10.70 -4.83
C GLY A 459 -27.27 -12.17 -5.11
N GLY A 460 -28.48 -12.49 -5.56
CA GLY A 460 -28.82 -13.84 -6.05
C GLY A 460 -28.15 -14.17 -7.39
N GLN A 461 -28.51 -15.31 -7.96
CA GLN A 461 -28.08 -15.73 -9.29
C GLN A 461 -28.34 -14.62 -10.33
N TRP A 462 -27.38 -14.36 -11.20
CA TRP A 462 -27.40 -13.26 -12.19
C TRP A 462 -27.31 -11.84 -11.58
N SER A 463 -27.00 -11.71 -10.29
CA SER A 463 -26.78 -10.41 -9.66
C SER A 463 -25.34 -9.96 -9.82
N PHE A 464 -25.17 -8.69 -10.12
CA PHE A 464 -23.87 -7.97 -10.11
C PHE A 464 -23.80 -7.06 -8.86
N GLY A 465 -24.42 -7.49 -7.76
CA GLY A 465 -24.34 -6.78 -6.48
C GLY A 465 -22.91 -6.74 -5.93
N PRO A 466 -22.64 -5.85 -4.97
CA PRO A 466 -21.34 -5.76 -4.34
C PRO A 466 -20.91 -7.11 -3.73
N SER A 467 -19.63 -7.39 -3.75
CA SER A 467 -19.06 -8.55 -3.08
C SER A 467 -19.24 -8.43 -1.56
N THR A 468 -19.57 -9.53 -0.89
CA THR A 468 -19.64 -9.59 0.58
C THR A 468 -18.32 -10.07 1.19
N ALA A 469 -17.43 -10.61 0.38
CA ALA A 469 -16.06 -10.92 0.71
C ALA A 469 -15.24 -10.95 -0.59
N ASP A 470 -14.03 -10.44 -0.54
CA ASP A 470 -13.13 -10.33 -1.66
C ASP A 470 -11.67 -10.66 -1.26
N TYR A 471 -10.73 -10.40 -2.14
CA TYR A 471 -9.32 -10.63 -1.87
C TYR A 471 -8.79 -9.74 -0.73
N ALA A 472 -9.21 -8.47 -0.70
CA ALA A 472 -8.77 -7.53 0.31
C ALA A 472 -9.25 -7.94 1.72
N THR A 473 -10.53 -8.29 1.86
CA THR A 473 -11.09 -8.79 3.13
C THR A 473 -10.41 -10.07 3.61
N LEU A 474 -10.02 -10.97 2.69
CA LEU A 474 -9.28 -12.19 3.05
C LEU A 474 -7.87 -11.86 3.57
N VAL A 475 -7.15 -10.94 2.92
CA VAL A 475 -5.83 -10.49 3.38
C VAL A 475 -5.93 -9.79 4.73
N GLN A 476 -6.91 -8.91 4.91
CA GLN A 476 -7.18 -8.25 6.18
C GLN A 476 -7.46 -9.26 7.30
N GLN A 477 -8.26 -10.30 7.04
CA GLN A 477 -8.54 -11.36 7.99
C GLN A 477 -7.28 -12.15 8.40
N MET A 478 -6.41 -12.47 7.43
CA MET A 478 -5.14 -13.15 7.71
C MET A 478 -4.21 -12.28 8.56
N HIS A 479 -4.05 -11.03 8.18
CA HIS A 479 -3.23 -10.09 8.94
C HIS A 479 -3.81 -9.83 10.33
N ARG A 480 -5.13 -9.62 10.44
CA ARG A 480 -5.82 -9.45 11.72
C ARG A 480 -5.60 -10.64 12.64
N SER A 481 -5.64 -11.87 12.13
CA SER A 481 -5.37 -13.07 12.92
C SER A 481 -3.94 -13.12 13.45
N LEU A 482 -2.95 -12.67 12.67
CA LEU A 482 -1.56 -12.53 13.15
C LEU A 482 -1.42 -11.42 14.19
N TYR A 483 -2.07 -10.28 13.96
CA TYR A 483 -2.11 -9.16 14.90
C TYR A 483 -2.67 -9.59 16.26
N ASP A 484 -3.82 -10.25 16.27
CA ASP A 484 -4.46 -10.77 17.51
C ASP A 484 -3.59 -11.81 18.23
N LEU A 485 -2.69 -12.49 17.52
CA LEU A 485 -1.70 -13.42 18.06
C LEU A 485 -0.36 -12.73 18.42
N ASN A 486 -0.26 -11.42 18.34
CA ASN A 486 0.99 -10.68 18.58
C ASN A 486 2.16 -11.17 17.73
N ILE A 487 1.91 -11.43 16.46
CA ILE A 487 2.91 -11.88 15.46
C ILE A 487 3.14 -10.78 14.44
N SER A 488 4.35 -10.23 14.41
CA SER A 488 4.77 -9.32 13.33
C SER A 488 4.83 -10.05 11.99
N SER A 489 4.38 -9.41 10.93
CA SER A 489 4.45 -9.94 9.57
C SER A 489 5.05 -8.93 8.59
N ASP A 490 5.62 -9.43 7.51
CA ASP A 490 5.96 -8.65 6.34
C ASP A 490 5.04 -9.03 5.18
N PHE A 491 4.94 -8.16 4.20
CA PHE A 491 4.37 -8.50 2.91
C PHE A 491 5.48 -8.89 1.92
N VAL A 492 5.19 -9.90 1.10
CA VAL A 492 6.02 -10.29 -0.03
C VAL A 492 5.18 -10.28 -1.30
N PHE A 493 5.82 -10.09 -2.43
CA PHE A 493 5.17 -9.84 -3.70
C PHE A 493 5.46 -10.98 -4.71
N PRO A 494 4.68 -11.12 -5.79
CA PRO A 494 4.97 -12.08 -6.85
C PRO A 494 6.37 -11.93 -7.45
N THR A 495 6.97 -10.74 -7.37
CA THR A 495 8.33 -10.41 -7.82
C THR A 495 9.42 -10.84 -6.83
N THR A 496 9.09 -11.13 -5.57
CA THR A 496 10.05 -11.56 -4.53
C THR A 496 10.82 -12.81 -4.99
N ALA A 497 12.13 -12.71 -5.04
CA ALA A 497 13.01 -13.72 -5.65
C ALA A 497 12.97 -15.06 -4.88
N ASN A 498 12.91 -15.02 -3.54
CA ASN A 498 12.77 -16.20 -2.68
C ASN A 498 12.16 -15.83 -1.33
N PHE A 499 11.67 -16.84 -0.61
CA PHE A 499 10.96 -16.66 0.67
C PHE A 499 11.76 -17.20 1.86
N SER A 500 13.04 -17.53 1.69
CA SER A 500 13.86 -18.24 2.68
C SER A 500 14.13 -17.47 3.98
N ALA A 501 13.90 -16.15 3.99
CA ALA A 501 13.98 -15.34 5.19
C ALA A 501 12.84 -15.62 6.20
N TYR A 502 11.76 -16.21 5.74
CA TYR A 502 10.56 -16.47 6.53
C TYR A 502 10.43 -17.97 6.86
N LYS A 503 9.86 -18.29 8.01
CA LYS A 503 9.51 -19.65 8.39
C LYS A 503 8.09 -20.03 7.96
N LEU A 504 7.19 -19.04 7.94
CA LEU A 504 5.80 -19.24 7.52
C LEU A 504 5.45 -18.23 6.43
N LEU A 505 4.92 -18.75 5.31
CA LEU A 505 4.37 -17.96 4.22
C LEU A 505 2.86 -18.18 4.13
N ILE A 506 2.10 -17.10 4.23
CA ILE A 506 0.64 -17.11 4.05
C ILE A 506 0.33 -16.66 2.63
N VAL A 507 -0.48 -17.43 1.92
CA VAL A 507 -0.81 -17.22 0.50
C VAL A 507 -2.32 -17.13 0.32
N PRO A 508 -2.91 -15.93 0.52
CA PRO A 508 -4.35 -15.71 0.34
C PRO A 508 -4.71 -15.80 -1.14
N ALA A 509 -5.69 -16.63 -1.50
CA ALA A 509 -6.35 -16.72 -2.80
C ALA A 509 -5.49 -16.29 -4.01
N LEU A 510 -4.32 -16.90 -4.21
CA LEU A 510 -3.41 -16.62 -5.34
C LEU A 510 -4.06 -17.06 -6.66
N TYR A 511 -5.14 -16.35 -7.03
CA TYR A 511 -5.99 -16.67 -8.17
C TYR A 511 -5.26 -16.50 -9.50
N ILE A 512 -4.53 -15.39 -9.65
CA ILE A 512 -3.67 -15.13 -10.81
C ILE A 512 -2.22 -15.39 -10.42
N SER A 513 -1.56 -16.25 -11.16
CA SER A 513 -0.11 -16.49 -11.00
C SER A 513 0.51 -17.08 -12.26
N ASP A 514 1.78 -16.80 -12.49
CA ASP A 514 2.57 -17.56 -13.44
C ASP A 514 3.07 -18.87 -12.83
N ASP A 515 3.56 -19.76 -13.68
CA ASP A 515 4.10 -21.05 -13.25
C ASP A 515 5.43 -20.91 -12.48
N ALA A 516 6.16 -19.81 -12.70
CA ALA A 516 7.43 -19.56 -12.01
C ALA A 516 7.22 -19.24 -10.53
N LEU A 517 6.24 -18.41 -10.20
CA LEU A 517 5.86 -18.13 -8.81
C LEU A 517 5.41 -19.41 -8.09
N MET A 518 4.57 -20.20 -8.73
CA MET A 518 4.09 -21.46 -8.13
C MET A 518 5.23 -22.45 -7.88
N ARG A 519 6.22 -22.52 -8.79
CA ARG A 519 7.43 -23.31 -8.55
C ARG A 519 8.25 -22.78 -7.39
N ARG A 520 8.44 -21.45 -7.28
CA ARG A 520 9.15 -20.84 -6.14
C ARG A 520 8.48 -21.18 -4.79
N ILE A 521 7.14 -21.16 -4.74
CA ILE A 521 6.37 -21.59 -3.54
C ILE A 521 6.60 -23.07 -3.24
N SER A 522 6.54 -23.93 -4.27
CA SER A 522 6.81 -25.38 -4.09
C SER A 522 8.23 -25.64 -3.61
N ASP A 523 9.23 -24.94 -4.18
CA ASP A 523 10.62 -25.07 -3.77
C ASP A 523 10.84 -24.56 -2.33
N TYR A 524 10.16 -23.50 -1.93
CA TYR A 524 10.20 -23.00 -0.56
C TYR A 524 9.70 -24.06 0.43
N VAL A 525 8.56 -24.72 0.16
CA VAL A 525 8.06 -25.83 0.98
C VAL A 525 9.07 -26.97 1.00
N LYS A 526 9.56 -27.38 -0.17
CA LYS A 526 10.52 -28.49 -0.29
C LYS A 526 11.77 -28.28 0.56
N ASN A 527 12.20 -27.04 0.71
CA ASN A 527 13.41 -26.65 1.45
C ASN A 527 13.13 -26.31 2.94
N GLY A 528 11.98 -26.63 3.48
CA GLY A 528 11.69 -26.54 4.91
C GLY A 528 10.78 -25.37 5.33
N GLY A 529 10.26 -24.59 4.38
CA GLY A 529 9.28 -23.55 4.65
C GLY A 529 7.89 -24.13 4.96
N HIS A 530 7.13 -23.43 5.78
CA HIS A 530 5.73 -23.73 6.04
C HIS A 530 4.83 -22.78 5.24
N VAL A 531 3.77 -23.30 4.63
CA VAL A 531 2.81 -22.51 3.85
C VAL A 531 1.40 -22.73 4.38
N VAL A 532 0.65 -21.64 4.57
CA VAL A 532 -0.81 -21.67 4.66
C VAL A 532 -1.35 -21.00 3.40
N MET A 533 -2.09 -21.75 2.60
CA MET A 533 -2.62 -21.33 1.31
C MET A 533 -4.13 -21.48 1.28
N THR A 534 -4.84 -20.56 0.62
CA THR A 534 -6.29 -20.64 0.57
C THR A 534 -6.82 -20.97 -0.81
N PHE A 535 -8.10 -21.26 -0.88
CA PHE A 535 -8.88 -21.58 -2.06
C PHE A 535 -8.58 -20.65 -3.26
N LYS A 536 -8.92 -21.12 -4.48
CA LYS A 536 -8.66 -20.48 -5.77
C LYS A 536 -7.17 -20.30 -6.13
N SER A 537 -6.23 -20.68 -5.27
CA SER A 537 -4.80 -20.55 -5.58
C SER A 537 -4.39 -21.46 -6.73
N GLY A 538 -3.65 -20.90 -7.70
CA GLY A 538 -3.19 -21.61 -8.89
C GLY A 538 -4.28 -21.88 -9.95
N PHE A 539 -5.45 -21.25 -9.86
CA PHE A 539 -6.59 -21.53 -10.75
C PHE A 539 -6.41 -20.92 -12.14
N ALA A 540 -6.03 -19.66 -12.23
CA ALA A 540 -5.81 -18.95 -13.50
C ALA A 540 -4.34 -18.57 -13.70
N ASN A 541 -3.94 -18.44 -14.98
CA ASN A 541 -2.61 -17.99 -15.36
C ASN A 541 -2.50 -16.45 -15.38
N GLU A 542 -1.33 -15.94 -15.74
CA GLU A 542 -1.00 -14.50 -15.81
C GLU A 542 -1.87 -13.68 -16.80
N ASN A 543 -2.62 -14.35 -17.68
CA ASN A 543 -3.55 -13.73 -18.63
C ASN A 543 -5.02 -13.85 -18.19
N SER A 544 -5.28 -14.20 -16.94
CA SER A 544 -6.64 -14.47 -16.40
C SER A 544 -7.35 -15.64 -17.08
N ALA A 545 -6.61 -16.53 -17.71
CA ALA A 545 -7.14 -17.74 -18.35
C ALA A 545 -7.04 -18.93 -17.37
N VAL A 546 -8.12 -19.67 -17.19
CA VAL A 546 -8.12 -20.88 -16.36
C VAL A 546 -7.18 -21.93 -16.99
N ARG A 547 -6.37 -22.54 -16.16
CA ARG A 547 -5.43 -23.58 -16.61
C ARG A 547 -6.14 -24.83 -17.10
N TRP A 548 -5.65 -25.40 -18.21
CA TRP A 548 -6.15 -26.68 -18.76
C TRP A 548 -5.67 -27.92 -18.01
N VAL A 549 -5.20 -27.75 -16.77
CA VAL A 549 -4.74 -28.83 -15.91
C VAL A 549 -5.57 -28.87 -14.64
N ARG A 550 -5.65 -30.03 -14.01
CA ARG A 550 -6.39 -30.20 -12.76
C ARG A 550 -5.82 -29.29 -11.68
N ALA A 551 -6.68 -28.51 -11.00
CA ALA A 551 -6.28 -27.61 -9.95
C ALA A 551 -5.66 -28.37 -8.74
N PRO A 552 -4.72 -27.75 -8.03
CA PRO A 552 -4.14 -26.41 -8.16
C PRO A 552 -2.97 -26.29 -9.17
N GLY A 553 -3.02 -27.03 -10.26
CA GLY A 553 -2.04 -26.93 -11.34
C GLY A 553 -0.62 -27.29 -10.94
N PRO A 554 0.40 -26.43 -11.18
CA PRO A 554 1.79 -26.72 -10.82
C PRO A 554 2.04 -26.92 -9.33
N LEU A 555 1.14 -26.47 -8.44
CA LEU A 555 1.24 -26.70 -6.99
C LEU A 555 0.78 -28.09 -6.55
N ARG A 556 0.15 -28.90 -7.42
CA ARG A 556 -0.51 -30.16 -7.07
C ARG A 556 0.40 -31.14 -6.30
N GLU A 557 1.67 -31.25 -6.68
CA GLU A 557 2.62 -32.13 -6.00
C GLU A 557 2.92 -31.62 -4.58
N ALA A 558 3.23 -30.33 -4.43
CA ALA A 558 3.51 -29.74 -3.13
C ALA A 558 2.27 -29.69 -2.23
N ALA A 559 1.09 -29.47 -2.81
CA ALA A 559 -0.18 -29.45 -2.10
C ALA A 559 -0.69 -30.85 -1.75
N GLY A 560 -0.28 -31.89 -2.49
CA GLY A 560 -0.63 -33.28 -2.24
C GLY A 560 -2.10 -33.64 -2.49
N PHE A 561 -2.83 -32.83 -3.21
CA PHE A 561 -4.23 -33.02 -3.58
C PHE A 561 -4.52 -32.42 -4.96
N SER A 562 -5.71 -32.75 -5.48
CA SER A 562 -6.27 -32.09 -6.66
C SER A 562 -7.76 -31.81 -6.43
N TYR A 563 -8.36 -30.92 -7.27
CA TYR A 563 -9.81 -30.73 -7.34
C TYR A 563 -10.26 -30.39 -8.75
N GLN A 564 -11.55 -30.60 -9.03
CA GLN A 564 -12.19 -30.31 -10.31
C GLN A 564 -13.49 -29.52 -10.14
N GLU A 565 -14.11 -29.61 -8.97
CA GLU A 565 -15.41 -29.03 -8.68
C GLU A 565 -15.33 -28.14 -7.45
N PHE A 566 -16.21 -27.18 -7.41
CA PHE A 566 -16.39 -26.24 -6.30
C PHE A 566 -17.85 -25.81 -6.22
N SER A 567 -18.23 -25.21 -5.09
CA SER A 567 -19.58 -24.67 -4.85
C SER A 567 -19.52 -23.38 -4.07
N ASN A 568 -20.43 -22.46 -4.33
CA ASN A 568 -20.75 -21.43 -3.36
C ASN A 568 -21.56 -22.03 -2.20
N LEU A 569 -21.41 -21.46 -1.03
CA LEU A 569 -22.17 -21.83 0.16
C LEU A 569 -23.28 -20.78 0.39
N GLU A 570 -24.55 -21.18 0.25
CA GLU A 570 -25.69 -20.28 0.51
C GLU A 570 -25.78 -19.85 1.97
N ARG A 571 -25.27 -20.67 2.87
CA ARG A 571 -25.23 -20.44 4.32
C ARG A 571 -23.94 -20.97 4.90
N PRO A 572 -23.46 -20.41 6.01
CA PRO A 572 -22.32 -20.97 6.71
C PRO A 572 -22.54 -22.44 7.09
N LEU A 573 -21.50 -23.26 6.95
CA LEU A 573 -21.42 -24.64 7.43
C LEU A 573 -20.44 -24.72 8.61
N GLN A 574 -20.48 -25.82 9.35
CA GLN A 574 -19.46 -26.17 10.34
C GLN A 574 -18.44 -27.14 9.75
N LEU A 575 -17.26 -27.19 10.34
CA LEU A 575 -16.35 -28.30 10.18
C LEU A 575 -16.76 -29.42 11.15
N LYS A 576 -16.77 -30.66 10.67
CA LYS A 576 -17.20 -31.81 11.43
C LYS A 576 -16.31 -32.06 12.65
N GLY A 577 -16.94 -32.08 13.83
CA GLY A 577 -16.27 -32.38 15.09
C GLY A 577 -15.41 -31.27 15.67
N ASP A 578 -15.51 -30.05 15.16
CA ASP A 578 -14.78 -28.86 15.63
C ASP A 578 -13.27 -29.14 15.88
N PRO A 579 -12.50 -29.43 14.81
CA PRO A 579 -11.12 -29.91 14.95
C PRO A 579 -10.14 -28.90 15.52
N PHE A 580 -10.53 -27.60 15.55
CA PHE A 580 -9.74 -26.50 16.10
C PHE A 580 -10.28 -25.96 17.43
N HIS A 581 -11.32 -26.58 17.98
CA HIS A 581 -11.90 -26.27 19.30
C HIS A 581 -12.36 -24.81 19.49
N VAL A 582 -12.95 -24.22 18.43
CA VAL A 582 -13.38 -22.81 18.43
C VAL A 582 -14.88 -22.62 18.71
N GLY A 583 -15.61 -23.72 19.00
CA GLY A 583 -17.03 -23.68 19.37
C GLY A 583 -17.91 -23.01 18.33
N ASP A 584 -18.65 -21.95 18.72
CA ASP A 584 -19.52 -21.20 17.80
C ASP A 584 -18.76 -20.52 16.65
N GLY A 585 -17.45 -20.38 16.77
CA GLY A 585 -16.56 -19.91 15.71
C GLY A 585 -16.29 -20.93 14.61
N ASN A 586 -16.60 -22.21 14.81
CA ASN A 586 -16.39 -23.27 13.83
C ASN A 586 -17.32 -23.13 12.61
N LYS A 587 -17.00 -22.14 11.74
CA LYS A 587 -17.83 -21.81 10.56
C LYS A 587 -16.95 -21.62 9.32
N VAL A 588 -17.46 -22.12 8.19
CA VAL A 588 -16.94 -21.90 6.84
C VAL A 588 -18.05 -21.32 5.98
N GLN A 589 -17.70 -20.44 5.02
CA GLN A 589 -18.71 -19.69 4.30
C GLN A 589 -18.27 -19.32 2.88
N TYR A 590 -19.17 -18.86 2.06
CA TYR A 590 -19.03 -18.34 0.70
C TYR A 590 -18.58 -19.37 -0.35
N TRP A 591 -17.51 -20.14 -0.13
CA TRP A 591 -16.85 -20.99 -1.13
C TRP A 591 -16.44 -22.35 -0.55
N ALA A 592 -16.55 -23.41 -1.34
CA ALA A 592 -16.08 -24.75 -1.00
C ALA A 592 -15.50 -25.46 -2.24
N GLU A 593 -14.26 -25.89 -2.16
CA GLU A 593 -13.60 -26.76 -3.15
C GLU A 593 -13.72 -28.22 -2.76
N PHE A 594 -13.91 -29.10 -3.74
CA PHE A 594 -14.05 -30.56 -3.52
C PHE A 594 -12.67 -31.22 -3.58
N LEU A 595 -11.89 -31.04 -2.51
CA LEU A 595 -10.52 -31.50 -2.45
C LEU A 595 -10.44 -33.01 -2.50
N MET A 596 -9.56 -33.54 -3.34
CA MET A 596 -9.29 -34.99 -3.49
C MET A 596 -7.83 -35.25 -3.08
N PRO A 597 -7.58 -35.65 -1.82
CA PRO A 597 -6.24 -35.98 -1.34
C PRO A 597 -5.56 -37.06 -2.17
N GLU A 598 -4.30 -36.86 -2.50
CA GLU A 598 -3.43 -37.84 -3.19
C GLU A 598 -2.32 -38.29 -2.25
N HIS A 599 -1.67 -37.36 -1.59
CA HIS A 599 -0.66 -37.58 -0.55
C HIS A 599 -0.95 -36.72 0.70
N ALA A 600 -1.75 -35.65 0.55
CA ALA A 600 -2.11 -34.80 1.67
C ALA A 600 -3.00 -35.54 2.69
N LYS A 601 -2.81 -35.21 3.95
CA LYS A 601 -3.68 -35.60 5.06
C LYS A 601 -4.90 -34.68 5.09
N ALA A 602 -6.10 -35.22 5.17
CA ALA A 602 -7.30 -34.48 5.48
C ALA A 602 -7.29 -34.04 6.95
N ILE A 603 -7.36 -32.74 7.20
CA ILE A 603 -7.38 -32.15 8.54
C ILE A 603 -8.81 -31.96 9.03
N ALA A 604 -9.69 -31.43 8.15
CA ALA A 604 -11.07 -31.14 8.49
C ALA A 604 -12.01 -31.45 7.31
N TYR A 605 -13.24 -31.85 7.63
CA TYR A 605 -14.30 -32.10 6.66
C TYR A 605 -15.47 -31.14 6.90
N TYR A 606 -16.25 -30.84 5.85
CA TYR A 606 -17.52 -30.13 6.00
C TYR A 606 -18.53 -31.00 6.77
N ASP A 607 -19.25 -30.42 7.71
CA ASP A 607 -20.40 -31.05 8.34
C ASP A 607 -21.66 -30.86 7.47
N HIS A 608 -21.72 -31.68 6.41
CA HIS A 608 -22.79 -31.61 5.42
C HIS A 608 -22.97 -32.96 4.73
N PRO A 609 -24.21 -33.45 4.48
CA PRO A 609 -24.46 -34.75 3.90
C PRO A 609 -23.80 -35.00 2.55
N PHE A 610 -23.69 -34.00 1.70
CA PHE A 610 -23.05 -34.09 0.38
C PHE A 610 -21.60 -33.61 0.44
N LEU A 611 -21.32 -32.39 0.89
CA LEU A 611 -19.98 -31.80 0.89
C LEU A 611 -19.03 -32.51 1.88
N GLY A 612 -19.55 -33.12 2.92
CA GLY A 612 -18.77 -33.88 3.91
C GLY A 612 -18.01 -35.10 3.38
N ARG A 613 -18.13 -35.39 2.09
CA ARG A 613 -17.30 -36.43 1.40
C ARG A 613 -15.91 -35.90 1.07
N TRP A 614 -15.72 -34.56 1.01
CA TRP A 614 -14.45 -33.93 0.70
C TRP A 614 -13.93 -33.17 1.91
N PRO A 615 -12.62 -33.19 2.16
CA PRO A 615 -12.04 -32.36 3.18
C PRO A 615 -12.16 -30.87 2.79
N ALA A 616 -12.37 -30.02 3.79
CA ALA A 616 -12.33 -28.57 3.68
C ALA A 616 -10.90 -28.04 3.86
N ILE A 617 -10.08 -28.74 4.67
CA ILE A 617 -8.70 -28.38 4.97
C ILE A 617 -7.84 -29.65 4.82
N THR A 618 -6.72 -29.50 4.11
CA THR A 618 -5.70 -30.55 3.94
C THR A 618 -4.32 -30.02 4.32
N GLU A 619 -3.42 -30.93 4.68
CA GLU A 619 -2.02 -30.62 4.91
C GLU A 619 -1.14 -31.68 4.24
N ASN A 620 -0.09 -31.24 3.57
CA ASN A 620 0.90 -32.13 2.95
C ASN A 620 2.29 -31.82 3.46
N GLU A 621 3.07 -32.85 3.75
CA GLU A 621 4.52 -32.78 3.95
C GLU A 621 5.19 -32.90 2.58
N PHE A 622 6.00 -31.93 2.21
CA PHE A 622 6.71 -31.93 0.94
C PHE A 622 8.17 -31.50 1.13
N GLY A 623 9.10 -32.42 0.93
CA GLY A 623 10.49 -32.21 1.30
C GLY A 623 10.64 -32.10 2.82
N SER A 624 11.15 -30.99 3.31
CA SER A 624 11.33 -30.72 4.75
C SER A 624 10.27 -29.77 5.32
N GLY A 625 9.36 -29.25 4.50
CA GLY A 625 8.34 -28.27 4.91
C GLY A 625 6.92 -28.82 4.79
N THR A 626 5.94 -27.95 4.99
CA THR A 626 4.51 -28.30 4.95
C THR A 626 3.69 -27.28 4.18
N LEU A 627 2.64 -27.75 3.49
CA LEU A 627 1.62 -26.91 2.89
C LEU A 627 0.26 -27.28 3.46
N LEU A 628 -0.33 -26.37 4.25
CA LEU A 628 -1.71 -26.42 4.68
C LEU A 628 -2.56 -25.66 3.66
N TYR A 629 -3.65 -26.29 3.20
CA TYR A 629 -4.56 -25.69 2.23
C TYR A 629 -5.98 -25.59 2.77
N GLU A 630 -6.54 -24.41 2.73
CA GLU A 630 -7.90 -24.07 3.10
C GLU A 630 -8.77 -23.99 1.85
N GLY A 631 -9.53 -25.04 1.52
CA GLY A 631 -10.40 -25.09 0.35
C GLY A 631 -11.72 -24.33 0.51
N THR A 632 -11.80 -23.43 1.48
CA THR A 632 -13.00 -22.67 1.87
C THR A 632 -12.62 -21.38 2.59
N TYR A 633 -13.57 -20.44 2.70
CA TYR A 633 -13.41 -19.21 3.50
C TYR A 633 -13.76 -19.53 4.97
N LEU A 634 -12.85 -19.27 5.89
CA LEU A 634 -13.02 -19.52 7.32
C LEU A 634 -13.62 -18.30 8.03
N SER A 635 -14.33 -18.51 9.15
CA SER A 635 -14.66 -17.40 10.06
C SER A 635 -13.41 -16.88 10.76
N ASP A 636 -13.45 -15.67 11.29
CA ASP A 636 -12.27 -15.02 11.93
C ASP A 636 -11.68 -15.88 13.05
N LYS A 637 -12.51 -16.42 13.96
CA LYS A 637 -12.04 -17.28 15.05
C LYS A 637 -11.40 -18.57 14.55
N LEU A 638 -11.96 -19.17 13.51
CA LEU A 638 -11.41 -20.38 12.91
C LEU A 638 -10.11 -20.09 12.19
N GLN A 639 -10.04 -18.97 11.45
CA GLN A 639 -8.82 -18.53 10.79
C GLN A 639 -7.68 -18.31 11.77
N THR A 640 -7.94 -17.59 12.87
CA THR A 640 -6.95 -17.38 13.94
C THR A 640 -6.46 -18.69 14.54
N ALA A 641 -7.35 -19.64 14.77
CA ALA A 641 -6.96 -20.95 15.31
C ALA A 641 -6.13 -21.80 14.33
N VAL A 642 -6.46 -21.77 13.03
CA VAL A 642 -5.67 -22.44 11.98
C VAL A 642 -4.27 -21.82 11.88
N LEU A 643 -4.18 -20.48 11.86
CA LEU A 643 -2.89 -19.80 11.82
C LEU A 643 -2.07 -20.04 13.10
N ASN A 644 -2.70 -20.06 14.28
CA ASN A 644 -1.99 -20.40 15.52
C ASN A 644 -1.37 -21.80 15.45
N SER A 645 -2.11 -22.79 14.93
CA SER A 645 -1.59 -24.14 14.74
C SER A 645 -0.40 -24.20 13.76
N ALA A 646 -0.44 -23.39 12.69
CA ALA A 646 0.68 -23.28 11.75
C ALA A 646 1.89 -22.59 12.37
N LEU A 647 1.68 -21.56 13.20
CA LEU A 647 2.73 -20.86 13.96
C LEU A 647 3.41 -21.77 14.98
N GLU A 648 2.62 -22.58 15.73
CA GLU A 648 3.15 -23.59 16.66
C GLU A 648 4.05 -24.59 15.92
N LYS A 649 3.61 -25.08 14.77
CA LYS A 649 4.38 -26.01 13.95
C LYS A 649 5.69 -25.38 13.43
N ALA A 650 5.66 -24.11 13.06
CA ALA A 650 6.83 -23.35 12.63
C ALA A 650 7.74 -22.92 13.80
N GLY A 651 7.35 -23.19 15.05
CA GLY A 651 8.10 -22.78 16.26
C GLY A 651 8.13 -21.25 16.45
N LEU A 652 7.01 -20.59 16.18
CA LEU A 652 6.88 -19.13 16.20
C LEU A 652 5.99 -18.62 17.34
N THR A 653 5.52 -19.46 18.22
CA THR A 653 4.74 -19.08 19.40
C THR A 653 5.61 -18.89 20.64
N GLY A 654 5.18 -18.04 21.57
CA GLY A 654 5.94 -17.70 22.78
C GLY A 654 5.06 -17.07 23.87
N PRO A 655 5.62 -16.22 24.73
CA PRO A 655 4.88 -15.60 25.83
C PRO A 655 3.80 -14.60 25.38
N ASP A 656 3.98 -13.97 24.22
CA ASP A 656 3.10 -12.88 23.76
C ASP A 656 1.71 -13.37 23.38
N GLN A 657 1.58 -14.64 22.95
CA GLN A 657 0.29 -15.27 22.68
C GLN A 657 -0.53 -15.56 23.93
N GLN A 658 0.04 -15.35 25.11
CA GLN A 658 -0.62 -15.50 26.41
C GLN A 658 -1.15 -14.18 26.97
N LEU A 659 -0.93 -13.05 26.28
CA LEU A 659 -1.37 -11.73 26.72
C LEU A 659 -2.90 -11.61 26.64
N PRO A 660 -3.51 -10.77 27.50
CA PRO A 660 -4.93 -10.48 27.38
C PRO A 660 -5.28 -9.89 26.01
N PRO A 661 -6.46 -10.16 25.45
CA PRO A 661 -6.83 -9.70 24.09
C PRO A 661 -6.79 -8.18 23.87
N ALA A 662 -6.89 -7.38 24.94
CA ALA A 662 -6.78 -5.92 24.88
C ALA A 662 -5.32 -5.43 24.82
N VAL A 663 -4.34 -6.31 25.03
CA VAL A 663 -2.93 -5.95 25.06
C VAL A 663 -2.27 -6.43 23.76
N HIS A 664 -1.76 -5.48 23.00
CA HIS A 664 -0.91 -5.76 21.86
C HIS A 664 0.55 -5.48 22.19
N VAL A 665 1.47 -6.29 21.67
CA VAL A 665 2.91 -6.10 21.84
C VAL A 665 3.63 -6.10 20.51
N GLN A 666 4.54 -5.12 20.33
CA GLN A 666 5.40 -5.05 19.16
C GLN A 666 6.87 -4.95 19.58
N HIS A 667 7.76 -5.54 18.78
CA HIS A 667 9.17 -5.61 19.07
C HIS A 667 10.02 -5.08 17.93
N GLY A 668 11.15 -4.47 18.27
CA GLY A 668 12.14 -4.05 17.29
C GLY A 668 13.51 -3.87 17.88
N VAL A 669 14.47 -3.56 17.03
CA VAL A 669 15.82 -3.15 17.42
C VAL A 669 16.03 -1.72 16.94
N ASN A 670 16.32 -0.81 17.87
CA ASN A 670 16.53 0.58 17.53
C ASN A 670 17.93 0.83 16.91
N ARG A 671 18.14 2.04 16.38
CA ARG A 671 19.43 2.46 15.79
C ARG A 671 20.62 2.35 16.77
N LEU A 672 20.38 2.29 18.08
CA LEU A 672 21.40 2.11 19.11
C LEU A 672 21.72 0.63 19.36
N GLY A 673 21.11 -0.29 18.61
CA GLY A 673 21.32 -1.74 18.74
C GLY A 673 20.63 -2.36 19.96
N LYS A 674 19.68 -1.64 20.57
CA LYS A 674 18.93 -2.13 21.73
C LYS A 674 17.55 -2.63 21.33
N ARG A 675 17.08 -3.69 21.99
CA ARG A 675 15.74 -4.19 21.79
C ARG A 675 14.73 -3.31 22.51
N LEU A 676 13.63 -3.00 21.82
CA LEU A 676 12.47 -2.31 22.34
C LEU A 676 11.28 -3.26 22.34
N HIS A 677 10.49 -3.16 23.40
CA HIS A 677 9.23 -3.88 23.57
C HIS A 677 8.14 -2.85 23.89
N TYR A 678 7.23 -2.67 22.94
CA TYR A 678 6.07 -1.78 23.08
C TYR A 678 4.90 -2.62 23.56
N TYR A 679 4.26 -2.24 24.65
CA TYR A 679 3.04 -2.84 25.19
C TYR A 679 1.93 -1.80 25.14
N PHE A 680 0.88 -2.06 24.41
CA PHE A 680 -0.29 -1.20 24.25
C PHE A 680 -1.48 -1.79 24.98
N ASN A 681 -2.33 -0.94 25.57
CA ASN A 681 -3.59 -1.33 26.16
C ASN A 681 -4.75 -0.67 25.40
N TYR A 682 -5.21 -1.29 24.34
CA TYR A 682 -6.35 -0.83 23.53
C TYR A 682 -7.69 -1.10 24.24
N SER A 683 -7.84 -0.64 25.48
CA SER A 683 -9.11 -0.74 26.21
C SER A 683 -9.32 0.38 27.22
N GLY A 684 -10.58 0.61 27.54
CA GLY A 684 -10.99 1.58 28.59
C GLY A 684 -10.79 1.11 30.04
N THR A 685 -10.01 0.04 30.27
CA THR A 685 -9.76 -0.53 31.62
C THR A 685 -8.28 -0.74 31.87
N GLU A 686 -7.84 -0.61 33.15
CA GLU A 686 -6.48 -0.94 33.53
C GLU A 686 -6.20 -2.43 33.30
N VAL A 687 -5.05 -2.74 32.68
CA VAL A 687 -4.59 -4.11 32.45
C VAL A 687 -3.21 -4.31 33.05
N LYS A 688 -2.97 -5.51 33.60
CA LYS A 688 -1.68 -5.90 34.16
C LYS A 688 -1.11 -7.08 33.40
N VAL A 689 0.14 -6.95 32.97
CA VAL A 689 0.84 -7.99 32.22
C VAL A 689 2.22 -8.26 32.82
N SER A 690 2.68 -9.50 32.68
CA SER A 690 4.03 -9.88 33.11
C SER A 690 5.02 -9.61 31.97
N TYR A 691 6.07 -8.85 32.23
CA TYR A 691 7.15 -8.59 31.26
C TYR A 691 8.04 -9.83 31.13
N ALA A 692 8.06 -10.42 29.92
CA ALA A 692 8.69 -11.73 29.71
C ALA A 692 10.18 -11.67 29.32
N TYR A 693 10.73 -10.50 29.00
CA TYR A 693 12.02 -10.30 28.35
C TYR A 693 13.13 -9.90 29.32
N SER A 694 14.33 -9.57 28.80
CA SER A 694 15.48 -9.15 29.62
C SER A 694 15.21 -7.84 30.36
N ALA A 695 15.83 -7.67 31.53
CA ALA A 695 15.67 -6.45 32.31
C ALA A 695 16.05 -5.20 31.47
N GLY A 696 15.27 -4.14 31.63
CA GLY A 696 15.42 -2.91 30.87
C GLY A 696 14.93 -1.67 31.64
N THR A 697 14.65 -0.63 30.91
CA THR A 697 14.11 0.64 31.41
C THR A 697 12.85 1.00 30.59
N ASN A 698 11.76 1.33 31.27
CA ASN A 698 10.62 1.95 30.59
C ASN A 698 10.99 3.38 30.18
N LEU A 699 11.06 3.65 28.88
CA LEU A 699 11.50 4.94 28.34
C LEU A 699 10.56 6.10 28.71
N LEU A 700 9.27 5.81 28.90
CA LEU A 700 8.26 6.85 29.17
C LEU A 700 8.41 7.46 30.56
N ASP A 701 8.73 6.66 31.59
CA ASP A 701 8.85 7.13 32.98
C ASP A 701 10.25 6.94 33.58
N GLY A 702 11.20 6.37 32.84
CA GLY A 702 12.59 6.14 33.27
C GLY A 702 12.78 5.05 34.31
N LYS A 703 11.71 4.28 34.66
CA LYS A 703 11.80 3.26 35.70
C LYS A 703 12.43 1.95 35.19
N PRO A 704 13.23 1.28 36.06
CA PRO A 704 13.75 -0.04 35.72
C PRO A 704 12.63 -1.08 35.70
N VAL A 705 12.68 -1.98 34.72
CA VAL A 705 11.76 -3.10 34.56
C VAL A 705 12.57 -4.39 34.60
N ALA A 706 12.37 -5.20 35.64
CA ALA A 706 12.99 -6.52 35.74
C ALA A 706 12.20 -7.56 34.92
N ARG A 707 12.86 -8.65 34.53
CA ARG A 707 12.16 -9.80 33.98
C ARG A 707 11.12 -10.33 34.97
N ALA A 708 9.93 -10.68 34.49
CA ALA A 708 8.77 -11.07 35.29
C ALA A 708 8.17 -9.95 36.17
N ALA A 709 8.63 -8.69 36.02
CA ALA A 709 7.96 -7.55 36.63
C ALA A 709 6.56 -7.38 36.04
N GLN A 710 5.64 -6.90 36.88
CA GLN A 710 4.30 -6.55 36.43
C GLN A 710 4.28 -5.14 35.83
N LEU A 711 3.92 -5.02 34.58
CA LEU A 711 3.57 -3.75 33.94
C LEU A 711 2.10 -3.49 34.20
N THR A 712 1.77 -2.29 34.64
CA THR A 712 0.40 -1.81 34.79
C THR A 712 0.17 -0.76 33.74
N LEU A 713 -0.75 -1.04 32.80
CA LEU A 713 -1.14 -0.15 31.71
C LEU A 713 -2.51 0.45 32.05
N ALA A 714 -2.58 1.77 32.15
CA ALA A 714 -3.85 2.49 32.30
C ALA A 714 -4.73 2.34 31.06
N PRO A 715 -6.00 2.75 31.08
CA PRO A 715 -6.82 2.81 29.89
C PRO A 715 -6.15 3.65 28.79
N TRP A 716 -6.12 3.13 27.54
CA TRP A 716 -5.53 3.80 26.39
C TRP A 716 -4.11 4.32 26.66
N ASP A 717 -3.27 3.45 27.20
CA ASP A 717 -1.90 3.77 27.60
C ASP A 717 -0.92 2.65 27.21
N LEU A 718 0.37 2.97 27.25
CA LEU A 718 1.42 2.08 26.77
C LEU A 718 2.65 2.12 27.67
N ALA A 719 3.51 1.10 27.53
CA ALA A 719 4.86 1.07 28.07
C ALA A 719 5.86 0.70 26.96
N ILE A 720 7.04 1.32 26.99
CA ILE A 720 8.13 1.04 26.05
C ILE A 720 9.35 0.64 26.85
N VAL A 721 9.68 -0.65 26.85
CA VAL A 721 10.82 -1.16 27.59
C VAL A 721 12.01 -1.33 26.67
N GLU A 722 13.08 -0.56 26.91
CA GLU A 722 14.39 -0.72 26.26
C GLU A 722 15.24 -1.67 27.09
N GLU A 723 15.65 -2.82 26.51
CA GLU A 723 16.53 -3.76 27.21
C GLU A 723 17.88 -3.11 27.56
N GLY A 724 18.42 -3.45 28.75
CA GLY A 724 19.80 -3.08 29.13
C GLY A 724 20.81 -3.68 28.13
N ALA A 725 21.98 -3.04 28.02
CA ALA A 725 23.04 -3.51 27.13
C ALA A 725 23.42 -4.96 27.43
N THR A 726 22.90 -5.89 26.67
CA THR A 726 23.43 -7.25 26.58
C THR A 726 24.48 -7.22 25.48
N THR A 727 25.70 -7.66 25.78
CA THR A 727 26.75 -7.83 24.77
C THR A 727 26.23 -8.85 23.75
N LEU A 728 25.62 -8.38 22.68
CA LEU A 728 25.23 -9.23 21.56
C LEU A 728 26.52 -9.68 20.87
N ALA A 729 26.97 -10.90 21.16
CA ALA A 729 27.79 -11.62 20.22
C ALA A 729 26.97 -11.77 18.93
N LEU A 730 27.36 -11.04 17.90
CA LEU A 730 26.86 -11.22 16.55
C LEU A 730 27.11 -12.68 16.16
N GLN A 731 26.13 -13.54 16.32
CA GLN A 731 26.07 -14.78 15.59
C GLN A 731 25.62 -14.43 14.18
N GLN A 732 26.60 -14.15 13.33
CA GLN A 732 26.48 -14.36 11.89
C GLN A 732 26.29 -15.86 11.68
N ASN A 733 25.10 -16.23 11.22
CA ASN A 733 24.88 -17.45 10.44
C ASN A 733 23.83 -17.17 9.37
#